data_af634977ef2a03bf37d5cff86e1710c6
#
_entry.id   af634977ef2a03bf37d5cff86e1710c6
#
_cell.length_a   1.000
_cell.length_b   1.000
_cell.length_c   1.000
_cell.angle_alpha   90.00
_cell.angle_beta   90.00
_cell.angle_gamma   90.00
#
_symmetry.space_group_name_H-M   'P 1'
#
loop_
_entity.id
_entity.type
_entity.pdbx_description
1 polymer ?
#
loop_
_entity_poly.entity_id
_entity_poly.type
_entity_poly.pdbx_seq_one_letter_code
_entity_poly.pdbx_strand_id
1 'polypeptide(L)'
;MYKRQDEIAQTQHELEEELDREIVESQQKQTAGNKKIAHKKKEEKVEEEEVIEIKKEEDGTVILPEYMTVKEFSVKISKPIPLVLIKLKNNGVIANLKQEIDYETANIVAEDFGIKVRKESSQMTGHQLFRGDLKEMLADEEEEFLIERPPVVSIMGHVDHGKTSILDHIRDAKVVDGEAGGITQRIGAYQVEVNCAEGKGKKKITFLDTPGHEAFTVMRARGARATDVAILVVAATEGLMPQSIEAINHAKAADIPVIVAINKMDLPGANPDLVKGQLAEHDINPDDWGGDTPCVPVSAKTGLGIDELLTAVQVVASGQELKANPDRNAIATVIESTIDPKAGVMATVLVNTGTLKVSDPFVIYDQNGKIRIMKDFAGKPTKVAPPSTPVQILGLSKLPNVGDVLQVMKSDKEARKKAEEVAGIVHEDELGKRKKISLAAMKAKLKEQSMKQFKIIVKADSQGTLEAVVEQAEQVKTEDVFTKVVHYAAGDIQESDVMLAAAGEGETVIVGFNVKSNGRIEKLADREGVRILHYDVIYKMTEEIQEILDGTFKEVEPETTIGQMILKGVFAANKKMAVIGGEIMEGEIRQAVRFRQFRKNPDYDKTDEDSQEELLLGTGKVESVQQGQKEVGKVQEGAECGLRAEHKELVFEIGDRLEFYVVNKQP
;
A
#
# COMPACT_ATOMS: atom_id res chain seq x y z
N MET A 1 70.12 -36.93 6.63
CA MET A 1 68.69 -36.47 6.65
C MET A 1 68.03 -36.67 8.02
N TYR A 2 68.40 -37.63 8.83
CA TYR A 2 67.75 -37.89 10.12
C TYR A 2 68.13 -36.89 11.21
N LYS A 3 69.28 -36.26 11.27
CA LYS A 3 69.64 -35.24 12.27
C LYS A 3 68.90 -33.93 12.20
N ARG A 4 68.33 -33.58 11.03
CA ARG A 4 67.55 -32.36 10.87
C ARG A 4 66.08 -32.47 11.34
N GLN A 5 65.55 -33.70 11.38
CA GLN A 5 64.19 -33.95 11.87
C GLN A 5 64.09 -33.91 13.39
N ASP A 6 65.16 -34.37 14.09
CA ASP A 6 65.22 -34.36 15.56
C ASP A 6 65.43 -32.94 16.10
N GLU A 7 66.18 -32.07 15.38
CA GLU A 7 66.32 -30.63 15.74
C GLU A 7 65.01 -29.86 15.57
N ILE A 8 64.22 -30.16 14.53
CA ILE A 8 62.91 -29.49 14.31
C ILE A 8 61.89 -29.94 15.35
N ALA A 9 61.92 -31.23 15.77
CA ALA A 9 61.01 -31.73 16.81
C ALA A 9 61.35 -31.16 18.19
N GLN A 10 62.63 -30.95 18.53
CA GLN A 10 63.04 -30.29 19.76
C GLN A 10 62.65 -28.83 19.78
N THR A 11 62.82 -28.09 18.69
CA THR A 11 62.43 -26.66 18.59
C THR A 11 60.89 -26.48 18.67
N GLN A 12 60.11 -27.43 18.17
CA GLN A 12 58.64 -27.38 18.28
C GLN A 12 58.21 -27.65 19.71
N HIS A 13 58.85 -28.59 20.43
CA HIS A 13 58.51 -28.87 21.82
C HIS A 13 58.88 -27.71 22.77
N GLU A 14 60.05 -27.04 22.53
CA GLU A 14 60.43 -25.85 23.28
C GLU A 14 59.48 -24.66 23.05
N LEU A 15 58.97 -24.47 21.83
CA LEU A 15 57.99 -23.45 21.49
C LEU A 15 56.60 -23.74 22.12
N GLU A 16 56.18 -24.99 22.19
CA GLU A 16 54.95 -25.39 22.86
C GLU A 16 55.04 -25.17 24.38
N GLU A 17 56.17 -25.50 25.01
CA GLU A 17 56.36 -25.21 26.42
C GLU A 17 56.43 -23.70 26.77
N GLU A 18 56.99 -22.88 25.86
CA GLU A 18 57.05 -21.44 26.04
C GLU A 18 55.65 -20.79 25.89
N LEU A 19 54.85 -21.29 24.95
CA LEU A 19 53.47 -20.84 24.76
C LEU A 19 52.57 -21.20 25.96
N ASP A 20 52.74 -22.41 26.50
CA ASP A 20 52.00 -22.83 27.69
C ASP A 20 52.37 -22.01 28.91
N ARG A 21 53.65 -21.62 29.09
CA ARG A 21 54.08 -20.71 30.17
C ARG A 21 53.46 -19.30 30.01
N GLU A 22 53.42 -18.75 28.79
CA GLU A 22 52.79 -17.45 28.56
C GLU A 22 51.28 -17.48 28.79
N ILE A 23 50.57 -18.57 28.45
CA ILE A 23 49.14 -18.75 28.71
C ILE A 23 48.89 -18.84 30.22
N VAL A 24 49.69 -19.54 30.99
CA VAL A 24 49.57 -19.66 32.48
C VAL A 24 49.87 -18.32 33.14
N GLU A 25 50.89 -17.56 32.69
CA GLU A 25 51.17 -16.21 33.24
C GLU A 25 50.08 -15.21 32.88
N SER A 26 49.49 -15.27 31.68
CA SER A 26 48.38 -14.40 31.29
C SER A 26 47.11 -14.69 32.12
N GLN A 27 46.83 -15.95 32.41
CA GLN A 27 45.73 -16.37 33.29
C GLN A 27 45.93 -15.96 34.75
N GLN A 28 47.17 -16.00 35.26
CA GLN A 28 47.50 -15.53 36.61
C GLN A 28 47.42 -14.01 36.71
N LYS A 29 47.78 -13.26 35.70
CA LYS A 29 47.63 -11.80 35.65
C LYS A 29 46.15 -11.37 35.54
N GLN A 30 45.31 -12.12 34.82
CA GLN A 30 43.86 -11.89 34.76
C GLN A 30 43.16 -12.23 36.10
N THR A 31 43.56 -13.28 36.82
CA THR A 31 42.98 -13.60 38.10
C THR A 31 43.39 -12.64 39.25
N ALA A 32 44.58 -12.03 39.18
CA ALA A 32 45.02 -10.97 40.12
C ALA A 32 44.36 -9.62 39.84
N GLY A 33 44.07 -9.27 38.56
CA GLY A 33 43.31 -8.07 38.18
C GLY A 33 41.83 -8.16 38.59
N ASN A 34 41.21 -9.35 38.47
CA ASN A 34 39.80 -9.55 38.78
C ASN A 34 39.49 -9.56 40.32
N LYS A 35 40.46 -9.86 41.19
CA LYS A 35 40.24 -9.77 42.65
C LYS A 35 40.19 -8.30 43.17
N LYS A 36 40.80 -7.34 42.48
CA LYS A 36 40.71 -5.92 42.85
C LYS A 36 39.48 -5.22 42.28
N ILE A 37 38.91 -5.74 41.21
CA ILE A 37 37.68 -5.21 40.56
C ILE A 37 36.43 -5.82 41.24
N ALA A 38 36.52 -7.07 41.75
CA ALA A 38 35.40 -7.72 42.44
C ALA A 38 35.01 -7.12 43.80
N HIS A 39 35.92 -6.40 44.49
CA HIS A 39 35.59 -5.72 45.76
C HIS A 39 34.96 -4.33 45.56
N LYS A 40 35.09 -3.72 44.36
CA LYS A 40 34.47 -2.42 44.09
C LYS A 40 33.15 -2.53 43.32
N LYS A 41 32.81 -3.75 42.81
CA LYS A 41 31.54 -4.06 42.09
C LYS A 41 30.53 -4.84 42.98
N LYS A 42 30.83 -5.09 44.25
CA LYS A 42 29.90 -5.78 45.15
C LYS A 42 28.92 -4.84 45.88
N GLU A 43 29.05 -3.52 45.65
CA GLU A 43 28.11 -2.53 46.19
C GLU A 43 27.22 -1.86 45.08
N GLU A 44 27.41 -2.21 43.80
CA GLU A 44 26.63 -1.67 42.69
C GLU A 44 25.95 -2.70 41.77
N LYS A 45 25.82 -3.96 42.24
CA LYS A 45 25.06 -5.00 41.55
C LYS A 45 24.07 -5.67 42.48
N VAL A 46 23.06 -4.92 42.90
CA VAL A 46 21.70 -5.42 42.92
C VAL A 46 21.17 -5.21 41.50
N GLU A 47 21.67 -6.00 40.56
CA GLU A 47 21.02 -6.17 39.27
C GLU A 47 19.76 -6.98 39.51
N GLU A 48 18.68 -6.38 39.07
CA GLU A 48 17.38 -6.93 38.81
C GLU A 48 17.52 -8.41 38.36
N GLU A 49 17.34 -9.35 39.27
CA GLU A 49 16.86 -10.66 38.90
C GLU A 49 15.44 -10.40 38.36
N GLU A 50 15.28 -10.40 37.02
CA GLU A 50 13.97 -10.51 36.42
C GLU A 50 13.23 -11.63 37.07
N VAL A 51 12.24 -11.29 37.88
CA VAL A 51 11.32 -12.24 38.51
C VAL A 51 10.52 -12.83 37.36
N ILE A 52 10.94 -13.99 36.84
CA ILE A 52 10.21 -14.74 35.85
C ILE A 52 8.91 -15.19 36.49
N GLU A 53 7.82 -14.45 36.27
CA GLU A 53 6.49 -14.82 36.74
C GLU A 53 6.06 -16.13 36.05
N ILE A 54 5.85 -17.17 36.89
CA ILE A 54 5.29 -18.43 36.41
C ILE A 54 3.77 -18.29 36.38
N LYS A 55 3.20 -17.96 35.26
CA LYS A 55 1.74 -17.97 35.04
C LYS A 55 1.27 -19.41 34.89
N LYS A 56 0.50 -19.89 35.83
CA LYS A 56 -0.18 -21.21 35.81
C LYS A 56 -1.68 -20.98 35.90
N GLU A 57 -2.44 -21.71 35.07
CA GLU A 57 -3.89 -21.79 35.23
C GLU A 57 -4.26 -22.68 36.45
N GLU A 58 -5.50 -22.56 36.94
CA GLU A 58 -6.01 -23.35 38.09
C GLU A 58 -5.90 -24.85 37.84
N ASP A 59 -5.82 -25.31 36.58
CA ASP A 59 -5.66 -26.72 36.16
C ASP A 59 -4.18 -27.21 36.15
N GLY A 60 -3.22 -26.38 36.53
CA GLY A 60 -1.79 -26.72 36.51
C GLY A 60 -1.14 -26.65 35.12
N THR A 61 -1.83 -26.18 34.09
CA THR A 61 -1.29 -25.96 32.75
C THR A 61 -0.34 -24.76 32.76
N VAL A 62 0.88 -24.94 32.21
CA VAL A 62 1.89 -23.88 32.16
C VAL A 62 1.70 -23.07 30.87
N ILE A 63 1.60 -21.74 31.00
CA ILE A 63 1.47 -20.85 29.85
C ILE A 63 2.86 -20.50 29.34
N LEU A 64 3.12 -20.76 28.05
CA LEU A 64 4.41 -20.52 27.41
C LEU A 64 4.25 -19.47 26.28
N PRO A 65 5.16 -18.49 26.16
CA PRO A 65 5.18 -17.56 25.05
C PRO A 65 5.60 -18.26 23.75
N GLU A 66 5.43 -17.58 22.63
CA GLU A 66 5.73 -18.13 21.30
C GLU A 66 7.22 -18.47 21.11
N TYR A 67 8.10 -17.69 21.76
CA TYR A 67 9.55 -17.89 21.79
C TYR A 67 10.06 -17.64 23.20
N MET A 68 11.02 -18.44 23.64
CA MET A 68 11.67 -18.29 24.95
C MET A 68 13.05 -18.91 24.95
N THR A 69 13.93 -18.44 25.82
CA THR A 69 15.24 -19.07 25.97
C THR A 69 15.11 -20.41 26.68
N VAL A 70 16.05 -21.33 26.44
CA VAL A 70 16.11 -22.63 27.16
C VAL A 70 16.16 -22.45 28.69
N LYS A 71 16.79 -21.38 29.18
CA LYS A 71 16.80 -21.01 30.59
C LYS A 71 15.42 -20.65 31.12
N GLU A 72 14.70 -19.77 30.43
CA GLU A 72 13.32 -19.36 30.77
C GLU A 72 12.36 -20.55 30.73
N PHE A 73 12.44 -21.36 29.67
CA PHE A 73 11.65 -22.58 29.54
C PHE A 73 11.86 -23.52 30.73
N SER A 74 13.11 -23.78 31.10
CA SER A 74 13.48 -24.60 32.24
C SER A 74 12.86 -24.11 33.56
N VAL A 75 12.86 -22.78 33.78
CA VAL A 75 12.25 -22.14 34.97
C VAL A 75 10.73 -22.28 34.92
N LYS A 76 10.09 -21.98 33.78
CA LYS A 76 8.62 -22.04 33.64
C LYS A 76 8.06 -23.44 33.83
N ILE A 77 8.73 -24.47 33.31
CA ILE A 77 8.33 -25.88 33.53
C ILE A 77 8.84 -26.47 34.83
N SER A 78 9.60 -25.71 35.64
CA SER A 78 10.20 -26.12 36.92
C SER A 78 11.04 -27.39 36.78
N LYS A 79 11.85 -27.51 35.72
CA LYS A 79 12.76 -28.65 35.48
C LYS A 79 14.21 -28.18 35.36
N PRO A 80 15.20 -29.00 35.84
CA PRO A 80 16.62 -28.65 35.76
C PRO A 80 17.08 -28.50 34.30
N ILE A 81 17.85 -27.43 34.03
CA ILE A 81 18.38 -27.10 32.70
C ILE A 81 19.09 -28.29 32.01
N PRO A 82 19.94 -29.08 32.66
CA PRO A 82 20.61 -30.22 32.02
C PRO A 82 19.63 -31.25 31.47
N LEU A 83 18.50 -31.49 32.15
CA LEU A 83 17.47 -32.42 31.66
C LEU A 83 16.73 -31.88 30.43
N VAL A 84 16.47 -30.58 30.42
CA VAL A 84 15.85 -29.92 29.29
C VAL A 84 16.77 -29.99 28.05
N LEU A 85 18.07 -29.72 28.20
CA LEU A 85 19.05 -29.84 27.10
C LEU A 85 19.19 -31.27 26.58
N ILE A 86 19.13 -32.28 27.43
CA ILE A 86 19.17 -33.70 27.03
C ILE A 86 17.90 -34.04 26.19
N LYS A 87 16.74 -33.58 26.64
CA LYS A 87 15.48 -33.81 25.91
C LYS A 87 15.46 -33.07 24.56
N LEU A 88 15.89 -31.81 24.51
CA LEU A 88 16.06 -31.07 23.24
C LEU A 88 16.98 -31.81 22.27
N LYS A 89 18.12 -32.31 22.76
CA LYS A 89 19.07 -33.09 21.96
C LYS A 89 18.45 -34.39 21.43
N ASN A 90 17.66 -35.09 22.25
CA ASN A 90 16.98 -36.33 21.86
C ASN A 90 15.92 -36.07 20.75
N ASN A 91 15.31 -34.90 20.77
CA ASN A 91 14.37 -34.44 19.73
C ASN A 91 15.07 -33.75 18.55
N GLY A 92 16.41 -33.87 18.44
CA GLY A 92 17.18 -33.37 17.29
C GLY A 92 17.55 -31.88 17.35
N VAL A 93 17.26 -31.20 18.47
CA VAL A 93 17.55 -29.77 18.66
C VAL A 93 18.79 -29.61 19.52
N ILE A 94 19.89 -29.13 18.97
CA ILE A 94 21.11 -28.78 19.71
C ILE A 94 20.98 -27.32 20.13
N ALA A 95 20.74 -27.07 21.39
CA ALA A 95 20.53 -25.73 21.93
C ALA A 95 21.47 -25.42 23.11
N ASN A 96 21.82 -24.13 23.23
CA ASN A 96 22.56 -23.56 24.35
C ASN A 96 21.60 -22.84 25.33
N LEU A 97 22.06 -22.53 26.55
CA LEU A 97 21.29 -21.87 27.61
C LEU A 97 20.60 -20.57 27.22
N LYS A 98 21.24 -19.80 26.34
CA LYS A 98 20.78 -18.50 25.83
C LYS A 98 20.10 -18.61 24.46
N GLN A 99 19.95 -19.81 23.95
CA GLN A 99 19.30 -20.03 22.66
C GLN A 99 17.80 -20.03 22.83
N GLU A 100 17.11 -19.33 21.95
CA GLU A 100 15.66 -19.30 21.91
C GLU A 100 15.13 -20.57 21.24
N ILE A 101 14.05 -21.10 21.79
CA ILE A 101 13.26 -22.20 21.27
C ILE A 101 11.83 -21.68 21.02
N ASP A 102 11.19 -22.18 19.98
CA ASP A 102 9.80 -21.89 19.65
C ASP A 102 8.84 -22.71 20.51
N TYR A 103 7.58 -22.27 20.58
CA TYR A 103 6.53 -22.94 21.33
C TYR A 103 6.34 -24.40 20.90
N GLU A 104 6.46 -24.71 19.60
CA GLU A 104 6.27 -26.09 19.10
C GLU A 104 7.35 -27.02 19.65
N THR A 105 8.60 -26.60 19.62
CA THR A 105 9.72 -27.33 20.21
C THR A 105 9.56 -27.44 21.73
N ALA A 106 9.16 -26.35 22.38
CA ALA A 106 8.91 -26.33 23.82
C ALA A 106 7.75 -27.24 24.23
N ASN A 107 6.66 -27.29 23.44
CA ASN A 107 5.52 -28.17 23.67
C ASN A 107 5.91 -29.65 23.59
N ILE A 108 6.67 -30.06 22.57
CA ILE A 108 7.14 -31.43 22.40
C ILE A 108 7.99 -31.84 23.62
N VAL A 109 8.90 -30.97 24.07
CA VAL A 109 9.76 -31.26 25.24
C VAL A 109 8.97 -31.24 26.53
N ALA A 110 7.97 -30.38 26.68
CA ALA A 110 7.09 -30.36 27.86
C ALA A 110 6.22 -31.61 27.93
N GLU A 111 5.71 -32.09 26.79
CA GLU A 111 4.96 -33.34 26.71
C GLU A 111 5.83 -34.55 27.11
N ASP A 112 7.10 -34.58 26.73
CA ASP A 112 8.11 -35.55 27.19
C ASP A 112 8.33 -35.57 28.70
N PHE A 113 8.02 -34.47 29.38
CA PHE A 113 8.03 -34.34 30.84
C PHE A 113 6.65 -34.55 31.49
N GLY A 114 5.60 -34.82 30.69
CA GLY A 114 4.22 -35.00 31.14
C GLY A 114 3.57 -33.70 31.63
N ILE A 115 4.05 -32.53 31.16
CA ILE A 115 3.55 -31.22 31.55
C ILE A 115 2.65 -30.71 30.42
N LYS A 116 1.41 -30.35 30.73
CA LYS A 116 0.52 -29.69 29.79
C LYS A 116 0.94 -28.23 29.69
N VAL A 117 1.17 -27.81 28.46
CA VAL A 117 1.48 -26.40 28.12
C VAL A 117 0.45 -25.85 27.17
N ARG A 118 0.19 -24.57 27.33
CA ARG A 118 -0.68 -23.81 26.43
C ARG A 118 0.11 -22.63 25.89
N LYS A 119 -0.05 -22.36 24.62
CA LYS A 119 0.52 -21.15 24.03
C LYS A 119 -0.13 -19.96 24.75
N GLU A 120 0.69 -19.06 25.30
CA GLU A 120 0.19 -17.78 25.78
C GLU A 120 -0.56 -17.19 24.59
N SER A 121 -1.89 -17.00 24.72
CA SER A 121 -2.67 -16.30 23.71
C SER A 121 -1.94 -15.00 23.52
N SER A 122 -1.36 -14.81 22.35
CA SER A 122 -0.37 -13.78 22.04
C SER A 122 -0.73 -12.51 22.81
N GLN A 123 0.06 -12.20 23.86
CA GLN A 123 0.12 -10.82 24.29
C GLN A 123 0.47 -10.10 23.00
N MET A 124 -0.47 -9.28 22.53
CA MET A 124 -0.34 -8.49 21.32
C MET A 124 1.09 -7.97 21.28
N THR A 125 1.83 -8.30 20.23
CA THR A 125 3.15 -7.71 20.00
C THR A 125 3.01 -6.21 20.26
N GLY A 126 4.03 -5.54 20.82
CA GLY A 126 3.96 -4.10 21.11
C GLY A 126 3.37 -3.29 19.98
N HIS A 127 3.51 -3.75 18.74
CA HIS A 127 2.84 -3.26 17.52
C HIS A 127 1.30 -3.44 17.53
N GLN A 128 0.77 -4.46 18.20
CA GLN A 128 -0.68 -4.71 18.33
C GLN A 128 -1.27 -4.02 19.56
N LEU A 129 -0.50 -3.92 20.65
CA LEU A 129 -0.89 -3.18 21.86
C LEU A 129 -1.06 -1.67 21.61
N PHE A 130 -0.33 -1.11 20.63
CA PHE A 130 -0.40 0.34 20.31
C PHE A 130 -1.15 0.68 19.03
N ARG A 131 -1.48 -0.30 18.18
CA ARG A 131 -2.60 -0.16 17.24
C ARG A 131 -3.95 -0.10 17.97
N GLY A 132 -3.90 -0.15 19.32
CA GLY A 132 -4.97 -0.08 20.29
C GLY A 132 -6.09 -1.02 19.91
N ASP A 133 -6.38 -1.99 20.76
CA ASP A 133 -7.71 -2.57 20.65
C ASP A 133 -8.70 -1.43 20.96
N LEU A 134 -9.19 -0.79 19.90
CA LEU A 134 -10.13 0.33 20.01
C LEU A 134 -11.29 -0.06 20.94
N LYS A 135 -11.67 -1.37 20.93
CA LYS A 135 -12.67 -1.95 21.81
C LYS A 135 -12.26 -1.88 23.29
N GLU A 136 -11.00 -2.17 23.63
CA GLU A 136 -10.53 -2.05 25.03
C GLU A 136 -10.46 -0.58 25.48
N MET A 137 -10.03 0.33 24.61
CA MET A 137 -9.97 1.76 24.92
C MET A 137 -11.33 2.40 25.06
N LEU A 138 -12.37 1.83 24.45
CA LEU A 138 -13.76 2.27 24.55
C LEU A 138 -14.51 1.58 25.68
N ALA A 139 -14.01 0.45 26.22
CA ALA A 139 -14.70 -0.35 27.25
C ALA A 139 -14.73 0.31 28.65
N ASP A 140 -13.83 1.25 28.94
CA ASP A 140 -13.71 1.92 30.26
C ASP A 140 -14.63 3.14 30.41
N GLU A 141 -15.82 3.15 29.80
CA GLU A 141 -16.72 4.30 29.88
C GLU A 141 -17.89 4.06 30.84
N GLU A 142 -18.14 5.01 31.76
CA GLU A 142 -19.31 5.02 32.62
C GLU A 142 -20.56 5.29 31.79
N GLU A 143 -21.59 4.44 31.89
CA GLU A 143 -22.83 4.53 31.09
C GLU A 143 -23.54 5.88 31.22
N GLU A 144 -23.33 6.59 32.31
CA GLU A 144 -24.04 7.86 32.65
C GLU A 144 -23.64 9.03 31.72
N PHE A 145 -22.47 8.96 31.05
CA PHE A 145 -21.94 10.00 30.13
C PHE A 145 -22.11 9.67 28.65
N LEU A 146 -22.71 8.53 28.34
CA LEU A 146 -22.84 8.07 26.96
C LEU A 146 -24.07 8.69 26.27
N ILE A 147 -23.86 9.32 25.11
CA ILE A 147 -24.91 9.82 24.22
C ILE A 147 -24.91 9.04 22.90
N GLU A 148 -26.08 9.01 22.24
CA GLU A 148 -26.19 8.42 20.88
C GLU A 148 -25.29 9.19 19.91
N ARG A 149 -24.45 8.43 19.15
CA ARG A 149 -23.59 8.99 18.11
C ARG A 149 -24.07 8.61 16.71
N PRO A 150 -23.77 9.42 15.69
CA PRO A 150 -24.03 9.05 14.30
C PRO A 150 -23.39 7.70 13.94
N PRO A 151 -24.09 6.84 13.17
CA PRO A 151 -23.49 5.62 12.66
C PRO A 151 -22.40 5.94 11.63
N VAL A 152 -21.37 5.10 11.62
CA VAL A 152 -20.32 5.08 10.62
C VAL A 152 -20.55 3.88 9.71
N VAL A 153 -20.67 4.12 8.42
CA VAL A 153 -21.10 3.14 7.42
C VAL A 153 -20.03 2.98 6.35
N SER A 154 -19.52 1.77 6.14
CA SER A 154 -18.69 1.48 4.98
C SER A 154 -19.52 1.07 3.78
N ILE A 155 -19.10 1.47 2.58
CA ILE A 155 -19.68 0.97 1.34
C ILE A 155 -18.67 0.07 0.64
N MET A 156 -19.12 -1.13 0.28
CA MET A 156 -18.27 -2.21 -0.24
C MET A 156 -18.93 -2.89 -1.44
N GLY A 157 -18.17 -3.68 -2.18
CA GLY A 157 -18.67 -4.44 -3.33
C GLY A 157 -17.71 -4.37 -4.51
N HIS A 158 -18.10 -5.03 -5.59
CA HIS A 158 -17.28 -5.14 -6.79
C HIS A 158 -17.06 -3.79 -7.51
N VAL A 159 -16.02 -3.70 -8.33
CA VAL A 159 -15.82 -2.59 -9.28
C VAL A 159 -17.06 -2.51 -10.18
N ASP A 160 -17.43 -1.31 -10.63
CA ASP A 160 -18.56 -1.04 -11.53
C ASP A 160 -19.97 -1.41 -11.00
N HIS A 161 -20.11 -1.92 -9.78
CA HIS A 161 -21.42 -2.13 -9.16
C HIS A 161 -22.11 -0.83 -8.72
N GLY A 162 -21.43 0.32 -8.84
CA GLY A 162 -22.00 1.65 -8.64
C GLY A 162 -21.94 2.16 -7.19
N LYS A 163 -20.95 1.75 -6.39
CA LYS A 163 -20.72 2.24 -5.01
C LYS A 163 -20.63 3.76 -4.95
N THR A 164 -19.65 4.33 -5.66
CA THR A 164 -19.41 5.78 -5.70
C THR A 164 -20.59 6.53 -6.31
N SER A 165 -21.28 5.93 -7.29
CA SER A 165 -22.49 6.55 -7.89
C SER A 165 -23.66 6.64 -6.89
N ILE A 166 -23.86 5.63 -6.02
CA ILE A 166 -24.83 5.69 -4.92
C ILE A 166 -24.45 6.82 -3.95
N LEU A 167 -23.17 6.89 -3.59
CA LEU A 167 -22.66 7.93 -2.70
C LEU A 167 -22.76 9.34 -3.29
N ASP A 168 -22.49 9.47 -4.58
CA ASP A 168 -22.66 10.75 -5.31
C ASP A 168 -24.12 11.21 -5.31
N HIS A 169 -25.05 10.28 -5.49
CA HIS A 169 -26.46 10.58 -5.37
C HIS A 169 -26.85 11.04 -3.96
N ILE A 170 -26.36 10.37 -2.92
CA ILE A 170 -26.61 10.73 -1.51
C ILE A 170 -26.03 12.11 -1.16
N ARG A 171 -24.88 12.47 -1.74
CA ARG A 171 -24.19 13.76 -1.50
C ARG A 171 -24.68 14.91 -2.38
N ASP A 172 -25.46 14.63 -3.43
CA ASP A 172 -25.74 15.55 -4.53
C ASP A 172 -24.41 16.10 -5.14
N ALA A 173 -23.48 15.20 -5.44
CA ALA A 173 -22.12 15.48 -5.93
C ALA A 173 -21.79 14.61 -7.15
N LYS A 174 -20.69 14.93 -7.83
CA LYS A 174 -20.18 14.19 -8.99
C LYS A 174 -18.69 13.91 -8.81
N VAL A 175 -18.34 13.05 -7.86
CA VAL A 175 -16.94 12.71 -7.57
C VAL A 175 -16.39 11.72 -8.59
N VAL A 176 -17.23 10.80 -9.08
CA VAL A 176 -16.85 9.82 -10.12
C VAL A 176 -16.29 10.48 -11.36
N ASP A 177 -16.90 11.61 -11.81
CA ASP A 177 -16.47 12.33 -12.99
C ASP A 177 -15.07 12.99 -12.87
N GLY A 178 -14.59 13.15 -11.63
CA GLY A 178 -13.29 13.78 -11.32
C GLY A 178 -12.16 12.80 -10.96
N GLU A 179 -12.44 11.51 -10.82
CA GLU A 179 -11.43 10.51 -10.48
C GLU A 179 -10.79 9.89 -11.74
N ALA A 180 -9.45 9.71 -11.70
CA ALA A 180 -8.72 9.10 -12.80
C ALA A 180 -9.22 7.68 -13.09
N GLY A 181 -9.61 7.42 -14.32
CA GLY A 181 -10.19 6.14 -14.73
C GLY A 181 -11.63 5.90 -14.27
N GLY A 182 -12.30 6.89 -13.63
CA GLY A 182 -13.68 6.75 -13.10
C GLY A 182 -13.82 5.74 -11.96
N ILE A 183 -12.72 5.43 -11.26
CA ILE A 183 -12.67 4.46 -10.15
C ILE A 183 -12.15 5.11 -8.87
N THR A 184 -12.76 4.79 -7.73
CA THR A 184 -12.28 5.23 -6.41
C THR A 184 -11.03 4.46 -6.02
N GLN A 185 -9.94 5.20 -5.73
CA GLN A 185 -8.64 4.64 -5.35
C GLN A 185 -8.18 5.10 -3.94
N ARG A 186 -8.92 5.97 -3.28
CA ARG A 186 -8.68 6.47 -1.92
C ARG A 186 -9.86 6.20 -1.02
N ILE A 187 -9.63 6.17 0.29
CA ILE A 187 -10.73 6.09 1.23
C ILE A 187 -11.32 7.50 1.41
N GLY A 188 -12.54 7.70 0.91
CA GLY A 188 -13.32 8.90 1.16
C GLY A 188 -14.09 8.81 2.48
N ALA A 189 -14.04 9.86 3.30
CA ALA A 189 -14.85 9.92 4.53
C ALA A 189 -15.67 11.22 4.55
N TYR A 190 -16.98 11.11 4.72
CA TYR A 190 -17.85 12.28 4.74
C TYR A 190 -19.14 12.03 5.55
N GLN A 191 -19.77 13.09 6.01
CA GLN A 191 -20.97 13.03 6.82
C GLN A 191 -22.14 13.70 6.09
N VAL A 192 -23.29 13.03 6.07
CA VAL A 192 -24.51 13.49 5.43
C VAL A 192 -25.64 13.63 6.45
N GLU A 193 -26.47 14.64 6.30
CA GLU A 193 -27.72 14.79 7.05
C GLU A 193 -28.86 14.15 6.28
N VAL A 194 -29.51 13.17 6.87
CA VAL A 194 -30.65 12.44 6.31
C VAL A 194 -31.90 12.65 7.13
N ASN A 195 -33.08 12.50 6.53
CA ASN A 195 -34.33 12.57 7.25
C ASN A 195 -34.45 11.40 8.23
N CYS A 196 -35.00 11.66 9.42
CA CYS A 196 -35.19 10.61 10.41
C CYS A 196 -36.28 9.63 9.94
N ALA A 197 -36.04 8.34 10.06
CA ALA A 197 -37.02 7.29 9.76
C ALA A 197 -38.31 7.41 10.60
N GLU A 198 -38.19 7.93 11.81
CA GLU A 198 -39.31 8.14 12.74
C GLU A 198 -40.13 9.42 12.49
N GLY A 199 -39.85 10.14 11.42
CA GLY A 199 -40.74 11.20 10.87
C GLY A 199 -40.53 12.62 11.36
N LYS A 200 -39.64 12.94 12.31
CA LYS A 200 -39.33 14.33 12.70
C LYS A 200 -37.84 14.50 13.04
N GLY A 201 -37.16 15.34 12.27
CA GLY A 201 -35.77 15.73 12.50
C GLY A 201 -34.83 15.20 11.43
N LYS A 202 -33.55 15.58 11.54
CA LYS A 202 -32.46 15.09 10.71
C LYS A 202 -31.50 14.33 11.59
N LYS A 203 -31.06 13.15 11.13
CA LYS A 203 -29.95 12.38 11.72
C LYS A 203 -28.73 12.48 10.80
N LYS A 204 -27.56 12.37 11.37
CA LYS A 204 -26.30 12.34 10.61
C LYS A 204 -25.88 10.90 10.42
N ILE A 205 -25.33 10.59 9.24
CA ILE A 205 -24.68 9.32 8.91
C ILE A 205 -23.30 9.66 8.34
N THR A 206 -22.28 8.96 8.81
CA THR A 206 -20.93 9.09 8.29
C THR A 206 -20.63 7.92 7.36
N PHE A 207 -20.28 8.21 6.12
CA PHE A 207 -19.91 7.20 5.13
C PHE A 207 -18.41 7.13 4.95
N LEU A 208 -17.89 5.90 4.83
CA LEU A 208 -16.54 5.59 4.39
C LEU A 208 -16.61 4.90 3.02
N ASP A 209 -16.18 5.59 1.98
CA ASP A 209 -16.06 5.03 0.64
C ASP A 209 -14.77 4.24 0.54
N THR A 210 -14.86 2.95 0.20
CA THR A 210 -13.70 2.08 0.05
C THR A 210 -13.51 1.67 -1.40
N PRO A 211 -12.25 1.66 -1.92
CA PRO A 211 -11.98 1.20 -3.26
C PRO A 211 -12.47 -0.23 -3.49
N GLY A 212 -13.10 -0.48 -4.67
CA GLY A 212 -13.63 -1.80 -5.01
C GLY A 212 -12.59 -2.80 -5.50
N HIS A 213 -11.47 -2.31 -6.03
CA HIS A 213 -10.45 -3.11 -6.70
C HIS A 213 -9.71 -4.08 -5.75
N GLU A 214 -9.36 -5.27 -6.24
CA GLU A 214 -8.62 -6.31 -5.50
C GLU A 214 -7.35 -5.79 -4.84
N ALA A 215 -6.60 -4.93 -5.52
CA ALA A 215 -5.39 -4.30 -4.98
C ALA A 215 -5.58 -3.59 -3.62
N PHE A 216 -6.80 -3.23 -3.25
CA PHE A 216 -7.10 -2.48 -2.04
C PHE A 216 -7.75 -3.32 -0.93
N THR A 217 -7.48 -4.64 -0.89
CA THR A 217 -8.00 -5.57 0.13
C THR A 217 -7.73 -5.09 1.56
N VAL A 218 -6.52 -4.60 1.83
CA VAL A 218 -6.14 -4.06 3.15
C VAL A 218 -6.97 -2.82 3.52
N MET A 219 -7.28 -1.95 2.55
CA MET A 219 -8.13 -0.78 2.78
C MET A 219 -9.57 -1.19 3.09
N ARG A 220 -10.13 -2.21 2.41
CA ARG A 220 -11.48 -2.74 2.72
C ARG A 220 -11.54 -3.35 4.11
N ALA A 221 -10.55 -4.16 4.50
CA ALA A 221 -10.48 -4.74 5.84
C ALA A 221 -10.40 -3.68 6.94
N ARG A 222 -9.65 -2.59 6.71
CA ARG A 222 -9.55 -1.45 7.64
C ARG A 222 -10.86 -0.65 7.67
N GLY A 223 -11.48 -0.40 6.50
CA GLY A 223 -12.78 0.24 6.40
C GLY A 223 -13.84 -0.50 7.21
N ALA A 224 -13.93 -1.82 7.09
CA ALA A 224 -14.84 -2.65 7.87
C ALA A 224 -14.63 -2.50 9.39
N ARG A 225 -13.38 -2.55 9.85
CA ARG A 225 -13.06 -2.44 11.29
C ARG A 225 -13.33 -1.06 11.89
N ALA A 226 -13.37 -0.02 11.05
CA ALA A 226 -13.62 1.35 11.50
C ALA A 226 -15.10 1.74 11.47
N THR A 227 -16.00 0.84 11.06
CA THR A 227 -17.42 1.13 10.82
C THR A 227 -18.34 0.26 11.67
N ASP A 228 -19.57 0.73 11.83
CA ASP A 228 -20.63 0.10 12.61
C ASP A 228 -21.55 -0.77 11.74
N VAL A 229 -21.69 -0.40 10.45
CA VAL A 229 -22.55 -1.07 9.47
C VAL A 229 -21.84 -1.10 8.13
N ALA A 230 -21.99 -2.18 7.36
CA ALA A 230 -21.51 -2.28 5.99
C ALA A 230 -22.67 -2.30 4.99
N ILE A 231 -22.58 -1.49 3.92
CA ILE A 231 -23.46 -1.57 2.76
C ILE A 231 -22.72 -2.36 1.69
N LEU A 232 -23.23 -3.53 1.33
CA LEU A 232 -22.74 -4.33 0.21
C LEU A 232 -23.52 -3.96 -1.06
N VAL A 233 -22.85 -3.37 -2.04
CA VAL A 233 -23.47 -3.01 -3.33
C VAL A 233 -23.26 -4.13 -4.33
N VAL A 234 -24.36 -4.67 -4.87
CA VAL A 234 -24.36 -5.71 -5.88
C VAL A 234 -25.17 -5.25 -7.08
N ALA A 235 -24.66 -5.38 -8.29
CA ALA A 235 -25.42 -5.08 -9.50
C ALA A 235 -26.46 -6.19 -9.77
N ALA A 236 -27.73 -5.82 -9.95
CA ALA A 236 -28.82 -6.75 -10.24
C ALA A 236 -28.66 -7.49 -11.57
N THR A 237 -27.84 -6.99 -12.48
CA THR A 237 -27.55 -7.57 -13.81
C THR A 237 -26.44 -8.60 -13.82
N GLU A 238 -25.52 -8.55 -12.84
CA GLU A 238 -24.30 -9.34 -12.80
C GLU A 238 -24.28 -10.34 -11.64
N GLY A 239 -24.98 -10.01 -10.54
CA GLY A 239 -24.98 -10.84 -9.33
C GLY A 239 -23.73 -10.68 -8.48
N LEU A 240 -23.45 -11.68 -7.62
CA LEU A 240 -22.28 -11.70 -6.76
C LEU A 240 -21.00 -11.98 -7.55
N MET A 241 -20.05 -11.08 -7.44
CA MET A 241 -18.72 -11.18 -8.06
C MET A 241 -17.65 -11.46 -6.99
N PRO A 242 -16.44 -11.93 -7.34
CA PRO A 242 -15.41 -12.32 -6.35
C PRO A 242 -15.13 -11.26 -5.26
N GLN A 243 -15.05 -10.00 -5.63
CA GLN A 243 -14.83 -8.90 -4.68
C GLN A 243 -16.05 -8.64 -3.77
N SER A 244 -17.26 -8.99 -4.21
CA SER A 244 -18.45 -8.96 -3.35
C SER A 244 -18.37 -10.03 -2.26
N ILE A 245 -17.89 -11.23 -2.60
CA ILE A 245 -17.66 -12.32 -1.65
C ILE A 245 -16.56 -11.95 -0.65
N GLU A 246 -15.48 -11.34 -1.14
CA GLU A 246 -14.41 -10.82 -0.28
C GLU A 246 -14.94 -9.76 0.72
N ALA A 247 -15.79 -8.83 0.25
CA ALA A 247 -16.41 -7.83 1.09
C ALA A 247 -17.31 -8.44 2.19
N ILE A 248 -18.08 -9.49 1.87
CA ILE A 248 -18.85 -10.28 2.84
C ILE A 248 -17.93 -10.87 3.91
N ASN A 249 -16.81 -11.47 3.50
CA ASN A 249 -15.86 -12.07 4.43
C ASN A 249 -15.22 -11.02 5.35
N HIS A 250 -14.90 -9.83 4.84
CA HIS A 250 -14.39 -8.72 5.65
C HIS A 250 -15.41 -8.21 6.66
N ALA A 251 -16.67 -8.08 6.26
CA ALA A 251 -17.74 -7.67 7.18
C ALA A 251 -17.98 -8.72 8.28
N LYS A 252 -18.01 -10.02 7.93
CA LYS A 252 -18.08 -11.12 8.88
C LYS A 252 -16.88 -11.15 9.85
N ALA A 253 -15.67 -10.95 9.33
CA ALA A 253 -14.45 -10.94 10.16
C ALA A 253 -14.38 -9.71 11.10
N ALA A 254 -15.06 -8.62 10.75
CA ALA A 254 -15.18 -7.43 11.59
C ALA A 254 -16.38 -7.49 12.55
N ASP A 255 -17.24 -8.50 12.43
CA ASP A 255 -18.46 -8.70 13.21
C ASP A 255 -19.43 -7.50 13.12
N ILE A 256 -19.62 -6.97 11.88
CA ILE A 256 -20.51 -5.85 11.61
C ILE A 256 -21.73 -6.29 10.78
N PRO A 257 -22.93 -5.76 11.03
CA PRO A 257 -24.10 -6.06 10.25
C PRO A 257 -23.97 -5.56 8.81
N VAL A 258 -24.53 -6.32 7.88
CA VAL A 258 -24.51 -6.03 6.44
C VAL A 258 -25.91 -5.64 5.98
N ILE A 259 -25.98 -4.60 5.15
CA ILE A 259 -27.18 -4.21 4.37
C ILE A 259 -26.81 -4.40 2.91
N VAL A 260 -27.67 -5.03 2.12
CA VAL A 260 -27.42 -5.24 0.70
C VAL A 260 -28.18 -4.22 -0.14
N ALA A 261 -27.45 -3.43 -0.93
CA ALA A 261 -28.01 -2.55 -1.95
C ALA A 261 -27.91 -3.23 -3.32
N ILE A 262 -29.04 -3.70 -3.83
CA ILE A 262 -29.13 -4.33 -5.14
C ILE A 262 -29.31 -3.23 -6.19
N ASN A 263 -28.21 -2.81 -6.81
CA ASN A 263 -28.13 -1.65 -7.69
C ASN A 263 -28.39 -1.98 -9.16
N LYS A 264 -28.48 -0.94 -9.99
CA LYS A 264 -28.77 -1.00 -11.44
C LYS A 264 -30.17 -1.55 -11.76
N MET A 265 -31.15 -1.29 -10.90
CA MET A 265 -32.55 -1.69 -11.10
C MET A 265 -33.22 -1.02 -12.30
N ASP A 266 -32.63 0.05 -12.83
CA ASP A 266 -33.08 0.76 -14.03
C ASP A 266 -32.71 0.04 -15.33
N LEU A 267 -31.82 -0.96 -15.29
CA LEU A 267 -31.37 -1.67 -16.48
C LEU A 267 -32.27 -2.85 -16.84
N PRO A 268 -32.48 -3.11 -18.17
CA PRO A 268 -33.18 -4.31 -18.61
C PRO A 268 -32.38 -5.56 -18.24
N GLY A 269 -33.04 -6.54 -17.64
CA GLY A 269 -32.41 -7.77 -17.16
C GLY A 269 -32.02 -7.76 -15.69
N ALA A 270 -32.29 -6.69 -14.96
CA ALA A 270 -32.11 -6.65 -13.50
C ALA A 270 -32.93 -7.78 -12.82
N ASN A 271 -32.25 -8.62 -12.05
CA ASN A 271 -32.86 -9.76 -11.36
C ASN A 271 -32.44 -9.78 -9.88
N PRO A 272 -33.23 -9.14 -9.00
CA PRO A 272 -32.93 -9.11 -7.57
C PRO A 272 -33.02 -10.50 -6.90
N ASP A 273 -33.88 -11.39 -7.38
CA ASP A 273 -34.03 -12.72 -6.78
C ASP A 273 -32.81 -13.62 -7.05
N LEU A 274 -32.14 -13.44 -8.20
CA LEU A 274 -30.85 -14.09 -8.45
C LEU A 274 -29.80 -13.66 -7.42
N VAL A 275 -29.69 -12.35 -7.16
CA VAL A 275 -28.76 -11.82 -6.15
C VAL A 275 -29.05 -12.37 -4.77
N LYS A 276 -30.34 -12.37 -4.36
CA LYS A 276 -30.77 -12.93 -3.07
C LYS A 276 -30.45 -14.42 -2.93
N GLY A 277 -30.62 -15.20 -4.02
CA GLY A 277 -30.27 -16.62 -4.03
C GLY A 277 -28.78 -16.86 -3.82
N GLN A 278 -27.94 -16.10 -4.51
CA GLN A 278 -26.49 -16.17 -4.36
C GLN A 278 -26.00 -15.71 -2.97
N LEU A 279 -26.65 -14.69 -2.38
CA LEU A 279 -26.35 -14.24 -1.01
C LEU A 279 -26.59 -15.33 0.01
N ALA A 280 -27.70 -16.07 -0.12
CA ALA A 280 -28.04 -17.19 0.75
C ALA A 280 -27.00 -18.33 0.69
N GLU A 281 -26.37 -18.56 -0.47
CA GLU A 281 -25.26 -19.52 -0.61
C GLU A 281 -24.02 -19.12 0.22
N HIS A 282 -23.90 -17.83 0.56
CA HIS A 282 -22.82 -17.28 1.38
C HIS A 282 -23.25 -16.92 2.82
N ASP A 283 -24.29 -17.57 3.36
CA ASP A 283 -24.83 -17.35 4.70
C ASP A 283 -25.27 -15.90 4.97
N ILE A 284 -25.74 -15.20 3.95
CA ILE A 284 -26.40 -13.90 4.05
C ILE A 284 -27.86 -14.12 3.67
N ASN A 285 -28.72 -14.21 4.68
CA ASN A 285 -30.13 -14.53 4.46
C ASN A 285 -30.93 -13.23 4.34
N PRO A 286 -31.59 -12.99 3.18
CA PRO A 286 -32.43 -11.82 2.99
C PRO A 286 -33.61 -11.75 3.99
N ASP A 287 -33.97 -10.57 4.43
CA ASP A 287 -35.10 -10.31 5.32
C ASP A 287 -36.44 -10.78 4.72
N ASP A 288 -36.66 -10.59 3.42
CA ASP A 288 -37.84 -11.09 2.68
C ASP A 288 -37.98 -12.62 2.73
N TRP A 289 -36.90 -13.37 2.95
CA TRP A 289 -36.88 -14.82 3.05
C TRP A 289 -36.80 -15.33 4.50
N GLY A 290 -37.01 -14.41 5.47
CA GLY A 290 -37.03 -14.72 6.90
C GLY A 290 -35.66 -14.70 7.55
N GLY A 291 -34.65 -14.06 6.92
CA GLY A 291 -33.34 -13.76 7.50
C GLY A 291 -33.28 -12.40 8.17
N ASP A 292 -32.06 -11.99 8.54
CA ASP A 292 -31.80 -10.77 9.30
C ASP A 292 -31.13 -9.67 8.44
N THR A 293 -30.88 -9.92 7.15
CA THR A 293 -30.14 -8.99 6.29
C THR A 293 -31.09 -8.19 5.39
N PRO A 294 -31.23 -6.87 5.58
CA PRO A 294 -32.03 -6.04 4.70
C PRO A 294 -31.45 -6.01 3.28
N CYS A 295 -32.31 -6.29 2.29
CA CYS A 295 -31.98 -6.28 0.87
C CYS A 295 -32.79 -5.23 0.13
N VAL A 296 -32.20 -4.08 -0.19
CA VAL A 296 -32.90 -2.92 -0.76
C VAL A 296 -32.57 -2.81 -2.27
N PRO A 297 -33.59 -2.92 -3.17
CA PRO A 297 -33.42 -2.64 -4.59
C PRO A 297 -33.22 -1.14 -4.83
N VAL A 298 -32.13 -0.77 -5.50
CA VAL A 298 -31.78 0.65 -5.71
C VAL A 298 -31.37 0.93 -7.17
N SER A 299 -31.43 2.19 -7.56
CA SER A 299 -30.79 2.66 -8.77
C SER A 299 -30.08 3.99 -8.46
N ALA A 300 -28.74 3.96 -8.49
CA ALA A 300 -27.92 5.16 -8.29
C ALA A 300 -28.22 6.23 -9.35
N LYS A 301 -28.61 5.82 -10.56
CA LYS A 301 -28.89 6.72 -11.69
C LYS A 301 -30.21 7.47 -11.54
N THR A 302 -31.25 6.80 -11.09
CA THR A 302 -32.62 7.37 -10.98
C THR A 302 -32.97 7.84 -9.58
N GLY A 303 -32.17 7.46 -8.57
CA GLY A 303 -32.45 7.71 -7.15
C GLY A 303 -33.47 6.75 -6.53
N LEU A 304 -33.95 5.76 -7.28
CA LEU A 304 -34.91 4.77 -6.78
C LEU A 304 -34.31 4.01 -5.60
N GLY A 305 -35.05 3.85 -4.52
CA GLY A 305 -34.68 3.04 -3.35
C GLY A 305 -33.59 3.65 -2.44
N ILE A 306 -33.06 4.83 -2.74
CA ILE A 306 -31.99 5.44 -1.92
C ILE A 306 -32.50 5.89 -0.54
N ASP A 307 -33.69 6.44 -0.44
CA ASP A 307 -34.30 6.83 0.84
C ASP A 307 -34.62 5.60 1.70
N GLU A 308 -35.07 4.50 1.07
CA GLU A 308 -35.29 3.21 1.72
C GLU A 308 -33.98 2.62 2.23
N LEU A 309 -32.88 2.71 1.45
CA LEU A 309 -31.55 2.29 1.88
C LEU A 309 -31.08 3.08 3.10
N LEU A 310 -31.24 4.39 3.09
CA LEU A 310 -30.88 5.25 4.22
C LEU A 310 -31.74 4.97 5.47
N THR A 311 -32.99 4.61 5.27
CA THR A 311 -33.90 4.17 6.34
C THR A 311 -33.44 2.83 6.93
N ALA A 312 -33.09 1.86 6.09
CA ALA A 312 -32.55 0.57 6.53
C ALA A 312 -31.26 0.74 7.35
N VAL A 313 -30.36 1.66 6.93
CA VAL A 313 -29.16 2.01 7.70
C VAL A 313 -29.51 2.53 9.09
N GLN A 314 -30.50 3.42 9.20
CA GLN A 314 -30.91 3.97 10.49
C GLN A 314 -31.52 2.90 11.41
N VAL A 315 -32.32 1.97 10.86
CA VAL A 315 -32.93 0.88 11.63
C VAL A 315 -31.87 -0.08 12.16
N VAL A 316 -30.95 -0.54 11.29
CA VAL A 316 -29.86 -1.44 11.69
C VAL A 316 -28.94 -0.77 12.71
N ALA A 317 -28.56 0.49 12.50
CA ALA A 317 -27.74 1.25 13.43
C ALA A 317 -28.39 1.46 14.80
N SER A 318 -29.72 1.68 14.84
CA SER A 318 -30.47 1.81 16.10
C SER A 318 -30.44 0.50 16.91
N GLY A 319 -30.42 -0.64 16.25
CA GLY A 319 -30.29 -1.95 16.91
C GLY A 319 -28.90 -2.19 17.54
N GLN A 320 -27.88 -1.44 17.12
CA GLN A 320 -26.50 -1.56 17.65
C GLN A 320 -26.23 -0.69 18.87
N GLU A 321 -27.20 0.13 19.33
CA GLU A 321 -27.06 1.05 20.48
C GLU A 321 -25.77 1.87 20.46
N LEU A 322 -25.46 2.53 19.34
CA LEU A 322 -24.22 3.27 19.13
C LEU A 322 -24.11 4.48 20.06
N LYS A 323 -23.24 4.41 21.05
CA LYS A 323 -23.03 5.43 22.06
C LYS A 323 -21.58 5.90 22.09
N ALA A 324 -21.32 7.13 22.51
CA ALA A 324 -19.99 7.67 22.78
C ALA A 324 -20.09 8.80 23.83
N ASN A 325 -18.98 9.02 24.55
CA ASN A 325 -18.88 10.10 25.53
C ASN A 325 -18.20 11.33 24.87
N PRO A 326 -18.91 12.43 24.60
CA PRO A 326 -18.33 13.61 23.94
C PRO A 326 -17.39 14.43 24.85
N ASP A 327 -17.49 14.28 26.17
CA ASP A 327 -16.79 15.13 27.15
C ASP A 327 -15.40 14.59 27.55
N ARG A 328 -15.08 13.35 27.16
CA ARG A 328 -13.74 12.79 27.39
C ARG A 328 -12.69 13.31 26.40
N ASN A 329 -11.43 13.02 26.67
CA ASN A 329 -10.33 13.23 25.71
C ASN A 329 -10.61 12.42 24.43
N ALA A 330 -10.50 13.07 23.27
CA ALA A 330 -10.83 12.42 22.02
C ALA A 330 -9.90 11.25 21.68
N ILE A 331 -10.52 10.19 21.18
CA ILE A 331 -9.84 9.07 20.51
C ILE A 331 -10.34 9.04 19.07
N ALA A 332 -9.42 8.98 18.13
CA ALA A 332 -9.77 8.96 16.70
C ALA A 332 -8.90 7.95 15.95
N THR A 333 -9.44 7.38 14.89
CA THR A 333 -8.74 6.43 14.02
C THR A 333 -8.27 7.14 12.75
N VAL A 334 -7.02 6.93 12.34
CA VAL A 334 -6.47 7.43 11.08
C VAL A 334 -7.06 6.62 9.92
N ILE A 335 -7.82 7.29 9.07
CA ILE A 335 -8.45 6.68 7.87
C ILE A 335 -7.53 6.80 6.66
N GLU A 336 -6.90 7.96 6.50
CA GLU A 336 -5.97 8.23 5.41
C GLU A 336 -4.89 9.21 5.85
N SER A 337 -3.72 9.12 5.24
CA SER A 337 -2.64 10.07 5.48
C SER A 337 -1.93 10.43 4.17
N THR A 338 -1.67 11.73 3.99
CA THR A 338 -1.14 12.30 2.75
C THR A 338 -0.08 13.36 3.04
N ILE A 339 0.75 13.66 2.05
CA ILE A 339 1.69 14.78 2.11
C ILE A 339 1.26 15.82 1.07
N ASP A 340 0.81 16.96 1.54
CA ASP A 340 0.55 18.11 0.67
C ASP A 340 1.82 18.95 0.52
N PRO A 341 2.23 19.31 -0.72
CA PRO A 341 3.46 20.09 -0.93
C PRO A 341 3.48 21.46 -0.23
N LYS A 342 2.31 22.03 0.08
CA LYS A 342 2.17 23.35 0.71
C LYS A 342 1.85 23.27 2.19
N ALA A 343 1.01 22.33 2.59
CA ALA A 343 0.52 22.19 3.96
C ALA A 343 1.34 21.19 4.81
N GLY A 344 2.14 20.34 4.17
CA GLY A 344 2.93 19.30 4.83
C GLY A 344 2.10 18.05 5.10
N VAL A 345 2.44 17.33 6.17
CA VAL A 345 1.77 16.09 6.54
C VAL A 345 0.34 16.35 7.03
N MET A 346 -0.61 15.68 6.42
CA MET A 346 -2.03 15.70 6.75
C MET A 346 -2.52 14.29 7.02
N ALA A 347 -3.49 14.15 7.93
CA ALA A 347 -4.20 12.89 8.12
C ALA A 347 -5.71 13.15 8.21
N THR A 348 -6.49 12.29 7.57
CA THR A 348 -7.93 12.22 7.77
C THR A 348 -8.18 11.26 8.91
N VAL A 349 -8.83 11.73 9.98
CA VAL A 349 -9.15 10.95 11.16
C VAL A 349 -10.64 10.90 11.38
N LEU A 350 -11.13 9.75 11.84
CA LEU A 350 -12.51 9.57 12.29
C LEU A 350 -12.52 9.60 13.81
N VAL A 351 -13.27 10.52 14.40
CA VAL A 351 -13.42 10.61 15.86
C VAL A 351 -14.31 9.49 16.36
N ASN A 352 -13.79 8.57 17.16
CA ASN A 352 -14.54 7.44 17.71
C ASN A 352 -15.31 7.86 18.98
N THR A 353 -14.64 8.56 19.90
CA THR A 353 -15.21 9.07 21.15
C THR A 353 -14.51 10.35 21.57
N GLY A 354 -15.09 11.12 22.47
CA GLY A 354 -14.58 12.44 22.84
C GLY A 354 -14.84 13.50 21.79
N THR A 355 -14.42 14.71 22.08
CA THR A 355 -14.51 15.83 21.14
C THR A 355 -13.14 16.35 20.82
N LEU A 356 -12.74 16.26 19.54
CA LEU A 356 -11.45 16.72 19.05
C LEU A 356 -11.47 18.24 18.81
N LYS A 357 -10.47 18.97 19.30
CA LYS A 357 -10.37 20.44 19.21
C LYS A 357 -9.04 20.88 18.63
N VAL A 358 -9.05 22.04 17.98
CA VAL A 358 -7.81 22.71 17.56
C VAL A 358 -6.97 23.05 18.79
N SER A 359 -5.67 22.85 18.71
CA SER A 359 -4.66 22.98 19.76
C SER A 359 -4.61 21.84 20.77
N ASP A 360 -5.40 20.78 20.62
CA ASP A 360 -5.29 19.61 21.48
C ASP A 360 -3.92 18.93 21.28
N PRO A 361 -3.22 18.58 22.37
CA PRO A 361 -2.02 17.75 22.30
C PRO A 361 -2.42 16.30 22.07
N PHE A 362 -1.77 15.64 21.11
CA PHE A 362 -2.09 14.27 20.76
C PHE A 362 -0.85 13.38 20.69
N VAL A 363 -1.10 12.08 20.75
CA VAL A 363 -0.18 11.00 20.43
C VAL A 363 -0.79 10.14 19.33
N ILE A 364 0.01 9.79 18.33
CA ILE A 364 -0.28 8.75 17.35
C ILE A 364 0.95 7.86 17.27
N TYR A 365 0.84 6.61 17.75
CA TYR A 365 1.93 5.67 17.79
C TYR A 365 3.20 6.25 18.46
N ASP A 366 4.34 6.40 17.75
CA ASP A 366 5.62 6.92 18.24
C ASP A 366 5.76 8.45 18.13
N GLN A 367 4.75 9.13 17.63
CA GLN A 367 4.80 10.58 17.43
C GLN A 367 3.81 11.33 18.30
N ASN A 368 4.20 12.50 18.73
CA ASN A 368 3.35 13.45 19.42
C ASN A 368 3.28 14.78 18.67
N GLY A 369 2.22 15.54 18.91
CA GLY A 369 2.05 16.82 18.26
C GLY A 369 0.89 17.62 18.85
N LYS A 370 0.60 18.75 18.19
CA LYS A 370 -0.59 19.57 18.42
C LYS A 370 -1.36 19.76 17.14
N ILE A 371 -2.69 19.66 17.22
CA ILE A 371 -3.56 19.95 16.09
C ILE A 371 -3.47 21.44 15.76
N ARG A 372 -2.83 21.78 14.64
CA ARG A 372 -2.66 23.17 14.19
C ARG A 372 -3.89 23.68 13.47
N ILE A 373 -4.39 22.90 12.53
CA ILE A 373 -5.55 23.20 11.70
C ILE A 373 -6.37 21.93 11.59
N MET A 374 -7.69 22.09 11.62
CA MET A 374 -8.64 21.04 11.38
C MET A 374 -9.62 21.49 10.31
N LYS A 375 -9.88 20.65 9.31
CA LYS A 375 -10.84 20.88 8.22
C LYS A 375 -11.90 19.78 8.25
N ASP A 376 -13.12 20.11 7.91
CA ASP A 376 -14.19 19.13 7.68
C ASP A 376 -13.98 18.40 6.34
N PHE A 377 -14.84 17.44 6.05
CA PHE A 377 -14.83 16.67 4.80
C PHE A 377 -15.08 17.54 3.54
N ALA A 378 -15.63 18.74 3.68
CA ALA A 378 -15.80 19.72 2.60
C ALA A 378 -14.60 20.66 2.46
N GLY A 379 -13.51 20.44 3.22
CA GLY A 379 -12.31 21.28 3.22
C GLY A 379 -12.44 22.60 3.98
N LYS A 380 -13.56 22.84 4.64
CA LYS A 380 -13.79 24.06 5.43
C LYS A 380 -13.12 23.96 6.80
N PRO A 381 -12.48 25.03 7.30
CA PRO A 381 -11.86 25.01 8.61
C PRO A 381 -12.90 24.84 9.72
N THR A 382 -12.69 23.87 10.60
CA THR A 382 -13.50 23.64 11.79
C THR A 382 -12.65 23.71 13.05
N LYS A 383 -13.25 24.06 14.19
CA LYS A 383 -12.54 24.14 15.47
C LYS A 383 -12.81 22.96 16.38
N VAL A 384 -13.90 22.23 16.11
CA VAL A 384 -14.42 21.17 16.98
C VAL A 384 -14.96 20.05 16.10
N ALA A 385 -14.66 18.82 16.45
CA ALA A 385 -15.18 17.62 15.82
C ALA A 385 -15.73 16.65 16.90
N PRO A 386 -17.06 16.47 16.98
CA PRO A 386 -17.70 15.52 17.88
C PRO A 386 -17.52 14.06 17.38
N PRO A 387 -17.96 13.06 18.16
CA PRO A 387 -17.90 11.66 17.76
C PRO A 387 -18.53 11.38 16.39
N SER A 388 -18.02 10.36 15.71
CA SER A 388 -18.39 9.94 14.35
C SER A 388 -18.18 10.99 13.25
N THR A 389 -17.40 12.06 13.52
CA THR A 389 -17.10 13.09 12.53
C THR A 389 -15.76 12.84 11.89
N PRO A 390 -15.67 12.71 10.54
CA PRO A 390 -14.41 12.66 9.83
C PRO A 390 -13.84 14.06 9.69
N VAL A 391 -12.57 14.25 10.03
CA VAL A 391 -11.87 15.53 9.92
C VAL A 391 -10.44 15.33 9.43
N GLN A 392 -9.98 16.28 8.64
CA GLN A 392 -8.59 16.36 8.21
C GLN A 392 -7.81 17.23 9.17
N ILE A 393 -6.72 16.69 9.70
CA ILE A 393 -5.85 17.36 10.67
C ILE A 393 -4.48 17.67 10.09
N LEU A 394 -3.92 18.80 10.51
CA LEU A 394 -2.55 19.23 10.23
C LEU A 394 -1.83 19.48 11.56
N GLY A 395 -0.51 19.25 11.55
CA GLY A 395 0.32 19.42 12.74
C GLY A 395 1.11 18.18 13.10
N LEU A 396 1.05 17.18 12.24
CA LEU A 396 1.82 15.95 12.30
C LEU A 396 3.29 16.20 11.91
N SER A 397 4.21 15.50 12.58
CA SER A 397 5.64 15.53 12.27
C SER A 397 6.07 14.48 11.26
N LYS A 398 5.44 13.32 11.29
CA LYS A 398 5.63 12.18 10.38
C LYS A 398 4.28 11.73 9.85
N LEU A 399 4.30 11.02 8.73
CA LEU A 399 3.11 10.39 8.17
C LEU A 399 2.66 9.23 9.08
N PRO A 400 1.45 9.24 9.66
CA PRO A 400 0.95 8.11 10.42
C PRO A 400 0.51 6.98 9.50
N ASN A 401 0.51 5.75 10.00
CA ASN A 401 -0.06 4.65 9.26
C ASN A 401 -1.59 4.69 9.30
N VAL A 402 -2.21 4.20 8.24
CA VAL A 402 -3.67 4.05 8.21
C VAL A 402 -4.09 2.97 9.22
N GLY A 403 -5.07 3.30 10.06
CA GLY A 403 -5.50 2.45 11.18
C GLY A 403 -4.83 2.76 12.51
N ASP A 404 -3.83 3.65 12.55
CA ASP A 404 -3.26 4.12 13.82
C ASP A 404 -4.31 4.90 14.64
N VAL A 405 -4.20 4.83 15.96
CA VAL A 405 -5.11 5.52 16.88
C VAL A 405 -4.49 6.81 17.38
N LEU A 406 -5.20 7.92 17.14
CA LEU A 406 -4.90 9.21 17.73
C LEU A 406 -5.55 9.30 19.11
N GLN A 407 -4.77 9.64 20.13
CA GLN A 407 -5.25 9.88 21.48
C GLN A 407 -4.92 11.31 21.91
N VAL A 408 -5.92 12.05 22.33
CA VAL A 408 -5.72 13.37 22.94
C VAL A 408 -5.26 13.22 24.38
N MET A 409 -4.20 13.93 24.74
CA MET A 409 -3.62 13.94 26.10
C MET A 409 -3.99 15.22 26.84
N LYS A 410 -3.85 15.20 28.18
CA LYS A 410 -4.13 16.39 29.00
C LYS A 410 -3.07 17.48 28.83
N SER A 411 -1.87 17.11 28.45
CA SER A 411 -0.75 18.05 28.26
C SER A 411 0.27 17.55 27.23
N ASP A 412 1.03 18.48 26.65
CA ASP A 412 2.15 18.16 25.74
C ASP A 412 3.22 17.30 26.39
N LYS A 413 3.47 17.49 27.69
CA LYS A 413 4.45 16.70 28.43
C LYS A 413 4.04 15.23 28.55
N GLU A 414 2.75 15.00 28.77
CA GLU A 414 2.18 13.66 28.85
C GLU A 414 2.18 12.99 27.46
N ALA A 415 1.81 13.72 26.42
CA ALA A 415 1.85 13.27 25.04
C ALA A 415 3.28 12.83 24.63
N ARG A 416 4.27 13.65 24.97
CA ARG A 416 5.66 13.35 24.67
C ARG A 416 6.17 12.11 25.42
N LYS A 417 5.86 12.00 26.73
CA LYS A 417 6.26 10.85 27.53
C LYS A 417 5.68 9.54 26.95
N LYS A 418 4.40 9.56 26.58
CA LYS A 418 3.74 8.38 26.01
C LYS A 418 4.32 8.00 24.65
N ALA A 419 4.64 8.97 23.78
CA ALA A 419 5.29 8.71 22.51
C ALA A 419 6.70 8.12 22.67
N GLU A 420 7.47 8.59 23.64
CA GLU A 420 8.81 8.07 23.97
C GLU A 420 8.73 6.62 24.51
N GLU A 421 7.74 6.28 25.35
CA GLU A 421 7.48 4.93 25.83
C GLU A 421 7.17 3.97 24.68
N VAL A 422 6.29 4.39 23.76
CA VAL A 422 5.94 3.59 22.57
C VAL A 422 7.14 3.38 21.66
N ALA A 423 7.91 4.44 21.40
CA ALA A 423 9.12 4.36 20.58
C ALA A 423 10.15 3.38 21.16
N GLY A 424 10.28 3.31 22.50
CA GLY A 424 11.13 2.34 23.17
C GLY A 424 10.72 0.90 22.89
N ILE A 425 9.44 0.58 23.05
CA ILE A 425 8.89 -0.78 22.83
C ILE A 425 9.05 -1.19 21.35
N VAL A 426 8.76 -0.28 20.43
CA VAL A 426 8.92 -0.54 18.98
C VAL A 426 10.36 -0.85 18.61
N HIS A 427 11.29 -0.11 19.18
CA HIS A 427 12.72 -0.31 18.92
C HIS A 427 13.20 -1.69 19.43
N GLU A 428 12.72 -2.13 20.59
CA GLU A 428 13.02 -3.45 21.13
C GLU A 428 12.43 -4.57 20.25
N ASP A 429 11.19 -4.43 19.81
CA ASP A 429 10.52 -5.38 18.90
C ASP A 429 11.24 -5.49 17.54
N GLU A 430 11.68 -4.38 16.97
CA GLU A 430 12.44 -4.39 15.71
C GLU A 430 13.80 -5.08 15.85
N LEU A 431 14.48 -4.86 16.96
CA LEU A 431 15.73 -5.56 17.27
C LEU A 431 15.53 -7.07 17.48
N GLY A 432 14.39 -7.46 18.07
CA GLY A 432 13.97 -8.85 18.21
C GLY A 432 13.70 -9.53 16.86
N LYS A 433 12.98 -8.86 15.97
CA LYS A 433 12.65 -9.39 14.62
C LYS A 433 13.87 -9.57 13.72
N ARG A 434 14.87 -8.69 13.79
CA ARG A 434 16.12 -8.81 13.02
C ARG A 434 16.95 -10.05 13.32
N LYS A 435 16.74 -10.69 14.48
CA LYS A 435 17.46 -11.92 14.90
C LYS A 435 16.81 -13.22 14.42
N LYS A 436 15.63 -13.18 13.82
CA LYS A 436 14.81 -14.38 13.53
C LYS A 436 14.69 -14.64 12.03
N ILE A 437 15.75 -15.16 11.39
CA ILE A 437 15.64 -15.70 10.04
C ILE A 437 15.36 -17.20 10.16
N SER A 438 14.14 -17.64 9.86
CA SER A 438 13.81 -19.06 9.84
C SER A 438 14.52 -19.76 8.67
N LEU A 439 14.80 -21.07 8.84
CA LEU A 439 15.39 -21.90 7.77
C LEU A 439 14.55 -21.91 6.48
N ALA A 440 13.23 -21.77 6.60
CA ALA A 440 12.31 -21.63 5.47
C ALA A 440 12.50 -20.29 4.75
N ALA A 441 12.64 -19.18 5.48
CA ALA A 441 12.94 -17.86 4.95
C ALA A 441 14.35 -17.81 4.30
N MET A 442 15.31 -18.58 4.84
CA MET A 442 16.64 -18.68 4.26
C MET A 442 16.65 -19.48 2.95
N LYS A 443 15.84 -20.57 2.85
CA LYS A 443 15.63 -21.31 1.59
C LYS A 443 14.90 -20.47 0.54
N ALA A 444 13.89 -19.69 0.94
CA ALA A 444 13.19 -18.75 0.05
C ALA A 444 14.17 -17.69 -0.49
N LYS A 445 14.96 -17.07 0.38
CA LYS A 445 16.02 -16.12 -0.03
C LYS A 445 17.07 -16.72 -0.97
N LEU A 446 17.47 -17.97 -0.77
CA LEU A 446 18.40 -18.64 -1.68
C LEU A 446 17.79 -18.89 -3.07
N LYS A 447 16.48 -19.15 -3.13
CA LYS A 447 15.77 -19.29 -4.40
C LYS A 447 15.59 -17.93 -5.10
N GLU A 448 15.30 -16.87 -4.35
CA GLU A 448 15.24 -15.50 -4.85
C GLU A 448 16.61 -14.99 -5.36
N GLN A 449 17.72 -15.40 -4.74
CA GLN A 449 19.07 -15.03 -5.20
C GLN A 449 19.45 -15.62 -6.58
N SER A 450 18.76 -16.65 -7.03
CA SER A 450 18.99 -17.25 -8.36
C SER A 450 18.19 -16.58 -9.48
N MET A 451 17.17 -15.77 -9.16
CA MET A 451 16.34 -15.05 -10.11
C MET A 451 16.85 -13.62 -10.32
N LYS A 452 16.67 -13.09 -11.53
CA LYS A 452 16.96 -11.68 -11.79
C LYS A 452 15.97 -10.79 -11.03
N GLN A 453 16.44 -9.67 -10.48
CA GLN A 453 15.62 -8.71 -9.73
C GLN A 453 15.39 -7.47 -10.58
N PHE A 454 14.14 -7.15 -10.85
CA PHE A 454 13.74 -5.85 -11.36
C PHE A 454 13.49 -4.92 -10.17
N LYS A 455 14.36 -3.94 -9.99
CA LYS A 455 14.33 -3.05 -8.82
C LYS A 455 13.47 -1.83 -9.11
N ILE A 456 12.56 -1.50 -8.20
CA ILE A 456 11.73 -0.30 -8.31
C ILE A 456 11.76 0.51 -7.03
N ILE A 457 11.61 1.83 -7.20
CA ILE A 457 11.31 2.78 -6.12
C ILE A 457 9.88 3.25 -6.33
N VAL A 458 9.04 3.17 -5.30
CA VAL A 458 7.62 3.54 -5.39
C VAL A 458 7.37 4.84 -4.64
N LYS A 459 6.71 5.78 -5.32
CA LYS A 459 6.22 7.03 -4.73
C LYS A 459 4.73 7.15 -4.98
N ALA A 460 3.94 7.45 -3.94
CA ALA A 460 2.50 7.63 -4.06
C ALA A 460 2.03 8.84 -3.27
N ASP A 461 0.84 9.32 -3.57
CA ASP A 461 0.24 10.52 -2.98
C ASP A 461 -0.27 10.30 -1.55
N SER A 462 -0.65 9.07 -1.21
CA SER A 462 -1.13 8.71 0.12
C SER A 462 -0.50 7.41 0.63
N GLN A 463 -0.54 7.20 1.95
CA GLN A 463 0.00 6.00 2.59
C GLN A 463 -0.80 4.75 2.19
N GLY A 464 -2.12 4.85 2.10
CA GLY A 464 -2.95 3.72 1.72
C GLY A 464 -2.71 3.29 0.27
N THR A 465 -2.65 4.25 -0.66
CA THR A 465 -2.32 4.00 -2.07
C THR A 465 -0.92 3.42 -2.20
N LEU A 466 0.06 3.94 -1.43
CA LEU A 466 1.43 3.45 -1.42
C LEU A 466 1.51 1.96 -1.05
N GLU A 467 0.81 1.54 0.01
CA GLU A 467 0.77 0.15 0.45
C GLU A 467 0.21 -0.76 -0.66
N ALA A 468 -0.90 -0.36 -1.30
CA ALA A 468 -1.52 -1.12 -2.38
C ALA A 468 -0.62 -1.23 -3.62
N VAL A 469 0.02 -0.12 -4.02
CA VAL A 469 0.95 -0.09 -5.16
C VAL A 469 2.16 -0.98 -4.92
N VAL A 470 2.74 -0.94 -3.72
CA VAL A 470 3.87 -1.80 -3.33
C VAL A 470 3.46 -3.28 -3.38
N GLU A 471 2.33 -3.64 -2.79
CA GLU A 471 1.82 -5.01 -2.78
C GLU A 471 1.59 -5.54 -4.20
N GLN A 472 0.94 -4.76 -5.06
CA GLN A 472 0.70 -5.14 -6.45
C GLN A 472 1.98 -5.24 -7.27
N ALA A 473 2.91 -4.32 -7.09
CA ALA A 473 4.18 -4.34 -7.78
C ALA A 473 5.03 -5.58 -7.41
N GLU A 474 5.04 -6.00 -6.13
CA GLU A 474 5.74 -7.20 -5.67
C GLU A 474 5.08 -8.51 -6.12
N GLN A 475 3.79 -8.49 -6.48
CA GLN A 475 3.10 -9.64 -7.05
C GLN A 475 3.48 -9.89 -8.52
N VAL A 476 3.92 -8.85 -9.24
CA VAL A 476 4.33 -8.96 -10.65
C VAL A 476 5.66 -9.71 -10.76
N LYS A 477 5.62 -10.88 -11.36
CA LYS A 477 6.77 -11.77 -11.54
C LYS A 477 6.62 -12.64 -12.78
N THR A 478 7.74 -13.02 -13.37
CA THR A 478 7.85 -14.04 -14.41
C THR A 478 8.61 -15.28 -13.90
N GLU A 479 8.85 -16.28 -14.74
CA GLU A 479 9.62 -17.46 -14.35
C GLU A 479 11.07 -17.10 -13.97
N ASP A 480 11.67 -16.09 -14.62
CA ASP A 480 13.08 -15.73 -14.49
C ASP A 480 13.33 -14.45 -13.69
N VAL A 481 12.34 -13.57 -13.59
CA VAL A 481 12.48 -12.20 -13.02
C VAL A 481 11.36 -11.93 -12.04
N PHE A 482 11.67 -11.30 -10.92
CA PHE A 482 10.65 -10.78 -9.99
C PHE A 482 10.89 -9.30 -9.66
N THR A 483 9.81 -8.59 -9.40
CA THR A 483 9.86 -7.19 -9.00
C THR A 483 10.23 -7.07 -7.53
N LYS A 484 11.19 -6.21 -7.21
CA LYS A 484 11.61 -5.92 -5.85
C LYS A 484 11.50 -4.42 -5.56
N VAL A 485 10.67 -4.06 -4.60
CA VAL A 485 10.60 -2.69 -4.11
C VAL A 485 11.80 -2.43 -3.19
N VAL A 486 12.71 -1.54 -3.63
CA VAL A 486 13.92 -1.18 -2.89
C VAL A 486 13.61 -0.09 -1.86
N HIS A 487 12.79 0.87 -2.26
CA HIS A 487 12.37 1.97 -1.42
C HIS A 487 10.95 2.42 -1.80
N TYR A 488 10.19 2.85 -0.81
CA TYR A 488 8.87 3.43 -1.02
C TYR A 488 8.61 4.54 -0.02
N ALA A 489 7.95 5.61 -0.47
CA ALA A 489 7.56 6.72 0.40
C ALA A 489 6.37 7.49 -0.20
N ALA A 490 5.53 8.06 0.65
CA ALA A 490 4.49 8.96 0.20
C ALA A 490 5.04 10.36 -0.12
N GLY A 491 4.39 11.05 -1.05
CA GLY A 491 4.74 12.38 -1.54
C GLY A 491 5.42 12.39 -2.90
N ASP A 492 5.66 13.59 -3.43
CA ASP A 492 6.27 13.80 -4.75
C ASP A 492 7.68 13.20 -4.85
N ILE A 493 8.10 12.87 -6.09
CA ILE A 493 9.44 12.38 -6.38
C ILE A 493 10.47 13.45 -6.06
N GLN A 494 11.56 13.09 -5.39
CA GLN A 494 12.62 13.98 -4.93
C GLN A 494 13.98 13.64 -5.57
N GLU A 495 14.95 14.57 -5.49
CA GLU A 495 16.32 14.34 -5.97
C GLU A 495 16.97 13.13 -5.28
N SER A 496 16.68 12.91 -3.99
CA SER A 496 17.16 11.76 -3.23
C SER A 496 16.70 10.41 -3.80
N ASP A 497 15.48 10.36 -4.35
CA ASP A 497 14.92 9.14 -4.94
C ASP A 497 15.67 8.79 -6.24
N VAL A 498 15.96 9.81 -7.07
CA VAL A 498 16.77 9.64 -8.30
C VAL A 498 18.18 9.20 -7.97
N MET A 499 18.82 9.82 -6.97
CA MET A 499 20.17 9.44 -6.55
C MET A 499 20.20 8.02 -5.96
N LEU A 500 19.16 7.60 -5.24
CA LEU A 500 19.05 6.25 -4.73
C LEU A 500 18.87 5.23 -5.86
N ALA A 501 18.07 5.56 -6.88
CA ALA A 501 17.89 4.73 -8.06
C ALA A 501 19.21 4.57 -8.84
N ALA A 502 19.94 5.66 -9.05
CA ALA A 502 21.22 5.69 -9.76
C ALA A 502 22.34 4.96 -8.99
N ALA A 503 22.33 4.95 -7.66
CA ALA A 503 23.33 4.28 -6.84
C ALA A 503 23.14 2.76 -6.77
N GLY A 504 22.01 2.22 -7.23
CA GLY A 504 21.71 0.79 -7.21
C GLY A 504 22.51 -0.01 -8.22
N GLU A 505 22.92 -1.24 -7.89
CA GLU A 505 23.43 -2.17 -8.89
C GLU A 505 22.29 -2.64 -9.81
N GLY A 506 22.40 -2.41 -11.12
CA GLY A 506 21.40 -2.73 -12.13
C GLY A 506 20.37 -1.62 -12.36
N GLU A 507 19.50 -1.82 -13.35
CA GLU A 507 18.48 -0.84 -13.73
C GLU A 507 17.41 -0.74 -12.63
N THR A 508 17.29 0.45 -12.04
CA THR A 508 16.25 0.76 -11.05
C THR A 508 15.31 1.81 -11.62
N VAL A 509 14.00 1.52 -11.61
CA VAL A 509 12.96 2.41 -12.14
C VAL A 509 12.23 3.08 -10.99
N ILE A 510 11.88 4.36 -11.15
CA ILE A 510 11.03 5.09 -10.21
C ILE A 510 9.59 5.05 -10.72
N VAL A 511 8.68 4.53 -9.91
CA VAL A 511 7.25 4.47 -10.17
C VAL A 511 6.56 5.54 -9.32
N GLY A 512 6.01 6.55 -9.96
CA GLY A 512 5.19 7.60 -9.36
C GLY A 512 3.70 7.33 -9.56
N PHE A 513 2.95 7.17 -8.50
CA PHE A 513 1.51 6.93 -8.55
C PHE A 513 0.75 8.14 -8.00
N ASN A 514 -0.05 8.80 -8.84
CA ASN A 514 -0.74 10.07 -8.52
C ASN A 514 0.20 11.17 -7.98
N VAL A 515 1.49 11.12 -8.30
CA VAL A 515 2.48 12.10 -7.88
C VAL A 515 3.15 12.73 -9.09
N LYS A 516 3.70 13.93 -8.89
CA LYS A 516 4.34 14.69 -9.97
C LYS A 516 5.86 14.70 -9.79
N SER A 517 6.56 14.79 -10.90
CA SER A 517 7.97 15.15 -10.95
C SER A 517 8.14 16.62 -11.34
N ASN A 518 9.15 17.26 -10.81
CA ASN A 518 9.52 18.61 -11.21
C ASN A 518 10.48 18.49 -12.41
N GLY A 519 10.40 19.37 -13.40
CA GLY A 519 11.28 19.38 -14.58
C GLY A 519 12.79 19.44 -14.26
N ARG A 520 13.19 19.84 -13.04
CA ARG A 520 14.56 19.70 -12.53
C ARG A 520 14.91 18.25 -12.21
N ILE A 521 13.96 17.52 -11.63
CA ILE A 521 14.10 16.11 -11.25
C ILE A 521 14.15 15.24 -12.51
N GLU A 522 13.32 15.53 -13.50
CA GLU A 522 13.33 14.84 -14.80
C GLU A 522 14.69 14.96 -15.50
N LYS A 523 15.22 16.19 -15.59
CA LYS A 523 16.56 16.43 -16.13
C LYS A 523 17.68 15.73 -15.33
N LEU A 524 17.52 15.60 -14.03
CA LEU A 524 18.45 14.85 -13.20
C LEU A 524 18.36 13.36 -13.49
N ALA A 525 17.15 12.83 -13.61
CA ALA A 525 16.89 11.42 -13.94
C ALA A 525 17.46 11.05 -15.31
N ASP A 526 17.23 11.89 -16.32
CA ASP A 526 17.81 11.72 -17.67
C ASP A 526 19.35 11.69 -17.64
N ARG A 527 19.96 12.59 -16.85
CA ARG A 527 21.43 12.64 -16.73
C ARG A 527 22.01 11.42 -16.05
N GLU A 528 21.34 10.91 -15.04
CA GLU A 528 21.77 9.71 -14.27
C GLU A 528 21.26 8.40 -14.91
N GLY A 529 20.53 8.46 -16.03
CA GLY A 529 20.00 7.28 -16.73
C GLY A 529 18.88 6.55 -15.97
N VAL A 530 18.14 7.26 -15.10
CA VAL A 530 17.05 6.69 -14.31
C VAL A 530 15.72 6.96 -15.01
N ARG A 531 14.92 5.91 -15.21
CA ARG A 531 13.56 6.05 -15.76
C ARG A 531 12.57 6.42 -14.65
N ILE A 532 11.69 7.37 -14.94
CA ILE A 532 10.55 7.73 -14.09
C ILE A 532 9.27 7.40 -14.86
N LEU A 533 8.43 6.57 -14.27
CA LEU A 533 7.13 6.19 -14.83
C LEU A 533 6.02 6.78 -13.95
N HIS A 534 5.03 7.42 -14.58
CA HIS A 534 3.90 8.03 -13.87
C HIS A 534 2.61 7.29 -14.20
N TYR A 535 1.85 6.96 -13.17
CA TYR A 535 0.57 6.25 -13.30
C TYR A 535 -0.49 6.88 -12.42
N ASP A 536 -1.71 6.90 -12.96
CA ASP A 536 -2.92 7.33 -12.25
C ASP A 536 -3.88 6.15 -12.01
N VAL A 537 -3.64 5.00 -12.67
CA VAL A 537 -4.46 3.79 -12.59
C VAL A 537 -3.56 2.59 -12.34
N ILE A 538 -3.89 1.81 -11.29
CA ILE A 538 -3.04 0.71 -10.81
C ILE A 538 -2.90 -0.44 -11.83
N TYR A 539 -3.94 -0.72 -12.61
CA TYR A 539 -3.91 -1.74 -13.67
C TYR A 539 -2.88 -1.42 -14.75
N LYS A 540 -2.85 -0.17 -15.22
CA LYS A 540 -1.87 0.27 -16.21
C LYS A 540 -0.43 0.09 -15.71
N MET A 541 -0.21 0.37 -14.42
CA MET A 541 1.09 0.17 -13.80
C MET A 541 1.49 -1.31 -13.79
N THR A 542 0.61 -2.21 -13.36
CA THR A 542 0.91 -3.65 -13.30
C THR A 542 1.11 -4.25 -14.68
N GLU A 543 0.29 -3.86 -15.67
CA GLU A 543 0.42 -4.29 -17.06
C GLU A 543 1.77 -3.85 -17.66
N GLU A 544 2.14 -2.58 -17.49
CA GLU A 544 3.39 -2.05 -18.04
C GLU A 544 4.63 -2.65 -17.36
N ILE A 545 4.60 -2.84 -16.02
CA ILE A 545 5.67 -3.56 -15.31
C ILE A 545 5.75 -5.00 -15.82
N GLN A 546 4.63 -5.69 -16.04
CA GLN A 546 4.61 -7.04 -16.61
C GLN A 546 5.22 -7.07 -18.02
N GLU A 547 4.87 -6.10 -18.89
CA GLU A 547 5.44 -5.97 -20.23
C GLU A 547 6.96 -5.73 -20.20
N ILE A 548 7.44 -4.91 -19.25
CA ILE A 548 8.88 -4.71 -19.03
C ILE A 548 9.55 -6.02 -18.64
N LEU A 549 8.97 -6.79 -17.72
CA LEU A 549 9.51 -8.06 -17.26
C LEU A 549 9.54 -9.12 -18.37
N ASP A 550 8.51 -9.15 -19.21
CA ASP A 550 8.38 -10.10 -20.33
C ASP A 550 9.32 -9.76 -21.50
N GLY A 551 10.05 -8.64 -21.41
CA GLY A 551 10.93 -8.16 -22.49
C GLY A 551 10.18 -7.74 -23.74
N THR A 552 8.85 -7.57 -23.65
CA THR A 552 7.99 -7.11 -24.73
C THR A 552 7.97 -5.59 -24.86
N PHE A 553 8.53 -4.89 -23.88
CA PHE A 553 8.71 -3.45 -23.91
C PHE A 553 9.67 -3.11 -25.05
N LYS A 554 9.11 -2.76 -26.19
CA LYS A 554 9.87 -2.08 -27.21
C LYS A 554 10.29 -0.76 -26.59
N GLU A 555 11.60 -0.63 -26.29
CA GLU A 555 12.17 0.69 -26.05
C GLU A 555 11.55 1.62 -27.07
N VAL A 556 10.93 2.70 -26.62
CA VAL A 556 10.56 3.79 -27.51
C VAL A 556 11.91 4.37 -27.93
N GLU A 557 12.44 3.79 -29.02
CA GLU A 557 13.69 4.23 -29.61
C GLU A 557 13.52 5.73 -29.90
N PRO A 558 14.42 6.61 -29.43
CA PRO A 558 14.25 8.04 -29.58
C PRO A 558 14.09 8.36 -31.06
N GLU A 559 12.89 8.77 -31.43
CA GLU A 559 12.55 9.16 -32.78
C GLU A 559 13.14 10.54 -33.02
N THR A 560 13.99 10.64 -34.04
CA THR A 560 14.55 11.95 -34.48
C THR A 560 13.84 12.38 -35.72
N THR A 561 13.12 13.48 -35.67
CA THR A 561 12.53 14.13 -36.86
C THR A 561 13.66 14.61 -37.75
N ILE A 562 13.64 14.18 -39.02
CA ILE A 562 14.67 14.48 -40.02
C ILE A 562 14.20 15.45 -41.08
N GLY A 563 12.88 15.63 -41.26
CA GLY A 563 12.33 16.56 -42.24
C GLY A 563 10.82 16.64 -42.21
N GLN A 564 10.29 17.70 -42.87
CA GLN A 564 8.86 17.94 -43.00
C GLN A 564 8.51 18.28 -44.43
N MET A 565 7.36 17.79 -44.91
CA MET A 565 6.86 18.05 -46.28
C MET A 565 5.38 18.43 -46.23
N ILE A 566 5.00 19.37 -47.08
CA ILE A 566 3.58 19.69 -47.36
C ILE A 566 3.16 19.07 -48.67
N LEU A 567 2.05 18.32 -48.64
CA LEU A 567 1.50 17.68 -49.84
C LEU A 567 0.94 18.70 -50.81
N LYS A 568 1.45 18.68 -52.04
CA LYS A 568 0.94 19.48 -53.19
C LYS A 568 0.12 18.66 -54.18
N GLY A 569 0.26 17.34 -54.19
CA GLY A 569 -0.47 16.48 -55.08
C GLY A 569 -0.52 15.02 -54.64
N VAL A 570 -1.64 14.36 -54.92
CA VAL A 570 -1.84 12.93 -54.72
C VAL A 570 -2.07 12.31 -56.09
N PHE A 571 -1.14 11.50 -56.59
CA PHE A 571 -1.16 10.95 -57.93
C PHE A 571 -1.85 9.58 -58.00
N ALA A 572 -1.66 8.76 -57.00
CA ALA A 572 -2.34 7.47 -56.84
C ALA A 572 -2.38 7.10 -55.36
N ALA A 573 -3.50 6.60 -54.88
CA ALA A 573 -3.62 6.08 -53.52
C ALA A 573 -4.54 4.86 -53.52
N ASN A 574 -4.12 3.83 -52.81
CA ASN A 574 -4.93 2.64 -52.48
C ASN A 574 -4.77 2.31 -51.00
N LYS A 575 -5.43 1.26 -50.50
CA LYS A 575 -5.41 0.92 -49.06
C LYS A 575 -4.03 0.62 -48.44
N LYS A 576 -2.99 0.40 -49.24
CA LYS A 576 -1.67 0.02 -48.77
C LYS A 576 -0.52 0.89 -49.27
N MET A 577 -0.72 1.54 -50.41
CA MET A 577 0.33 2.30 -51.11
C MET A 577 -0.23 3.61 -51.62
N ALA A 578 0.54 4.68 -51.52
CA ALA A 578 0.23 5.97 -52.11
C ALA A 578 1.44 6.52 -52.89
N VAL A 579 1.15 7.20 -54.00
CA VAL A 579 2.14 8.01 -54.73
C VAL A 579 1.71 9.47 -54.57
N ILE A 580 2.52 10.19 -53.81
CA ILE A 580 2.23 11.55 -53.35
C ILE A 580 3.39 12.46 -53.71
N GLY A 581 3.16 13.73 -53.90
CA GLY A 581 4.19 14.72 -54.19
C GLY A 581 3.98 15.97 -53.35
N GLY A 582 5.09 16.59 -52.97
CA GLY A 582 5.06 17.79 -52.15
C GLY A 582 6.40 18.53 -52.13
N GLU A 583 6.43 19.59 -51.34
CA GLU A 583 7.60 20.43 -51.14
C GLU A 583 8.15 20.18 -49.71
N ILE A 584 9.47 20.00 -49.62
CA ILE A 584 10.15 19.82 -48.33
C ILE A 584 10.30 21.21 -47.71
N MET A 585 9.66 21.39 -46.56
CA MET A 585 9.69 22.66 -45.82
C MET A 585 10.91 22.76 -44.90
N GLU A 586 11.37 21.65 -44.37
CA GLU A 586 12.46 21.61 -43.41
C GLU A 586 13.16 20.25 -43.45
N GLY A 587 14.51 20.27 -43.38
CA GLY A 587 15.34 19.09 -43.24
C GLY A 587 15.54 18.27 -44.55
N GLU A 588 15.59 16.94 -44.42
CA GLU A 588 15.80 16.05 -45.58
C GLU A 588 14.90 14.82 -45.55
N ILE A 589 14.52 14.30 -46.69
CA ILE A 589 13.75 13.08 -46.83
C ILE A 589 14.62 12.00 -47.49
N ARG A 590 14.63 10.79 -46.91
CA ARG A 590 15.38 9.64 -47.40
C ARG A 590 14.44 8.46 -47.68
N GLN A 591 14.94 7.51 -48.45
CA GLN A 591 14.28 6.22 -48.63
C GLN A 591 14.29 5.43 -47.33
N ALA A 592 13.29 4.59 -47.09
CA ALA A 592 13.09 3.71 -45.95
C ALA A 592 12.81 4.40 -44.58
N VAL A 593 12.59 5.71 -44.56
CA VAL A 593 12.17 6.45 -43.35
C VAL A 593 10.68 6.30 -43.07
N ARG A 594 10.28 6.49 -41.80
CA ARG A 594 8.87 6.54 -41.43
C ARG A 594 8.36 7.98 -41.47
N PHE A 595 7.04 8.13 -41.61
CA PHE A 595 6.40 9.43 -41.54
C PHE A 595 5.11 9.37 -40.72
N ARG A 596 4.72 10.52 -40.18
CA ARG A 596 3.41 10.84 -39.61
C ARG A 596 2.68 11.79 -40.48
N GLN A 597 1.37 11.59 -40.67
CA GLN A 597 0.52 12.47 -41.42
C GLN A 597 -0.31 13.33 -40.49
N PHE A 598 -0.23 14.64 -40.67
CA PHE A 598 -1.00 15.62 -39.94
C PHE A 598 -1.92 16.39 -40.90
N ARG A 599 -3.11 16.71 -40.43
CA ARG A 599 -4.07 17.54 -41.12
C ARG A 599 -4.53 18.68 -40.22
N LYS A 600 -4.69 19.89 -40.78
CA LYS A 600 -5.22 21.02 -40.00
C LYS A 600 -6.60 20.69 -39.47
N ASN A 601 -6.79 20.94 -38.20
CA ASN A 601 -8.06 20.73 -37.50
C ASN A 601 -9.03 21.86 -37.93
N PRO A 602 -10.14 21.57 -38.62
CA PRO A 602 -11.12 22.60 -39.02
C PRO A 602 -11.85 23.21 -37.82
N ASP A 603 -11.92 22.49 -36.71
CA ASP A 603 -12.63 22.89 -35.47
C ASP A 603 -11.67 23.46 -34.43
N TYR A 604 -10.45 23.85 -34.80
CA TYR A 604 -9.44 24.40 -33.88
C TYR A 604 -9.90 25.71 -33.26
N ASP A 605 -10.01 25.74 -31.95
CA ASP A 605 -10.30 26.93 -31.14
C ASP A 605 -9.08 27.32 -30.30
N LYS A 606 -8.55 28.52 -30.53
CA LYS A 606 -7.39 29.07 -29.79
C LYS A 606 -7.68 29.34 -28.32
N THR A 607 -8.92 29.33 -27.90
CA THR A 607 -9.34 29.57 -26.51
C THR A 607 -9.47 28.29 -25.67
N ASP A 608 -9.42 27.13 -26.32
CA ASP A 608 -9.49 25.80 -25.70
C ASP A 608 -8.09 25.21 -25.63
N GLU A 609 -7.57 25.03 -24.41
CA GLU A 609 -6.22 24.49 -24.14
C GLU A 609 -6.04 23.04 -24.62
N ASP A 610 -7.12 22.27 -24.77
CA ASP A 610 -7.11 20.90 -25.26
C ASP A 610 -7.27 20.78 -26.78
N SER A 611 -7.54 21.89 -27.51
CA SER A 611 -7.70 21.90 -28.94
C SER A 611 -6.35 21.89 -29.64
N GLN A 612 -6.09 20.89 -30.47
CA GLN A 612 -4.88 20.77 -31.28
C GLN A 612 -5.06 21.41 -32.64
N GLU A 613 -4.10 22.23 -33.08
CA GLU A 613 -4.10 22.90 -34.40
C GLU A 613 -4.03 21.91 -35.55
N GLU A 614 -3.38 20.77 -35.38
CA GLU A 614 -3.23 19.69 -36.34
C GLU A 614 -3.59 18.33 -35.74
N LEU A 615 -4.34 17.54 -36.49
CA LEU A 615 -4.74 16.18 -36.11
C LEU A 615 -3.78 15.16 -36.71
N LEU A 616 -3.24 14.26 -35.91
CA LEU A 616 -2.48 13.11 -36.37
C LEU A 616 -3.44 12.07 -37.00
N LEU A 617 -3.32 11.83 -38.29
CA LEU A 617 -4.17 10.87 -39.03
C LEU A 617 -3.59 9.44 -39.01
N GLY A 618 -2.26 9.29 -38.89
CA GLY A 618 -1.60 8.02 -38.82
C GLY A 618 -0.16 8.04 -39.32
N THR A 619 0.43 6.85 -39.47
CA THR A 619 1.84 6.66 -39.80
C THR A 619 2.03 5.79 -41.05
N GLY A 620 3.15 6.01 -41.77
CA GLY A 620 3.53 5.20 -42.90
C GLY A 620 5.05 5.10 -43.08
N LYS A 621 5.48 4.45 -44.16
CA LYS A 621 6.89 4.27 -44.51
C LYS A 621 7.15 4.70 -45.95
N VAL A 622 8.26 5.40 -46.17
CA VAL A 622 8.71 5.80 -47.52
C VAL A 622 9.41 4.60 -48.19
N GLU A 623 8.88 4.16 -49.31
CA GLU A 623 9.47 3.08 -50.11
C GLU A 623 10.51 3.62 -51.09
N SER A 624 10.17 4.68 -51.84
CA SER A 624 11.10 5.35 -52.74
C SER A 624 10.84 6.85 -52.82
N VAL A 625 11.91 7.59 -53.14
CA VAL A 625 11.89 9.06 -53.32
C VAL A 625 12.30 9.39 -54.76
N GLN A 626 11.57 10.26 -55.42
CA GLN A 626 11.83 10.69 -56.78
C GLN A 626 11.92 12.21 -56.90
N GLN A 627 12.88 12.71 -57.63
CA GLN A 627 13.00 14.11 -58.01
C GLN A 627 12.88 14.23 -59.54
N GLY A 628 11.75 14.78 -59.99
CA GLY A 628 11.36 14.74 -61.40
C GLY A 628 11.11 13.30 -61.87
N GLN A 629 11.86 12.84 -62.89
CA GLN A 629 11.74 11.46 -63.44
C GLN A 629 12.81 10.48 -62.89
N LYS A 630 13.66 10.90 -61.93
CA LYS A 630 14.76 10.09 -61.44
C LYS A 630 14.54 9.70 -59.99
N GLU A 631 14.74 8.45 -59.64
CA GLU A 631 14.80 7.98 -58.29
C GLU A 631 16.11 8.43 -57.62
N VAL A 632 15.99 9.02 -56.41
CA VAL A 632 17.12 9.58 -55.65
C VAL A 632 17.11 9.05 -54.24
N GLY A 633 18.30 8.87 -53.66
CA GLY A 633 18.42 8.33 -52.29
C GLY A 633 17.98 9.33 -51.21
N LYS A 634 18.09 10.63 -51.48
CA LYS A 634 17.67 11.69 -50.55
C LYS A 634 17.34 12.99 -51.30
N VAL A 635 16.47 13.80 -50.71
CA VAL A 635 16.10 15.15 -51.19
C VAL A 635 16.15 16.10 -50.01
N GLN A 636 16.65 17.33 -50.25
CA GLN A 636 16.84 18.36 -49.20
C GLN A 636 15.75 19.44 -49.27
N GLU A 637 15.71 20.25 -48.23
CA GLU A 637 14.83 21.41 -48.04
C GLU A 637 14.68 22.29 -49.28
N GLY A 638 13.49 22.82 -49.55
CA GLY A 638 13.14 23.69 -50.65
C GLY A 638 12.97 22.97 -51.99
N ALA A 639 13.14 21.65 -52.07
CA ALA A 639 12.94 20.91 -53.31
C ALA A 639 11.57 20.19 -53.35
N GLU A 640 11.00 20.12 -54.55
CA GLU A 640 9.81 19.28 -54.78
C GLU A 640 10.22 17.84 -55.07
N CYS A 641 9.53 16.90 -54.42
CA CYS A 641 9.75 15.48 -54.62
C CYS A 641 8.47 14.68 -54.67
N GLY A 642 8.51 13.54 -55.34
CA GLY A 642 7.50 12.51 -55.31
C GLY A 642 7.91 11.37 -54.38
N LEU A 643 6.97 10.88 -53.60
CA LEU A 643 7.17 9.78 -52.68
C LEU A 643 6.26 8.61 -53.03
N ARG A 644 6.81 7.42 -52.98
CA ARG A 644 6.03 6.19 -52.90
C ARG A 644 6.01 5.77 -51.46
N ALA A 645 4.83 5.75 -50.84
CA ALA A 645 4.62 5.53 -49.44
C ALA A 645 3.77 4.29 -49.18
N GLU A 646 4.24 3.42 -48.29
CA GLU A 646 3.46 2.30 -47.73
C GLU A 646 2.72 2.78 -46.48
N HIS A 647 1.42 2.47 -46.38
CA HIS A 647 0.57 2.88 -45.26
C HIS A 647 -0.57 1.88 -44.99
N LYS A 648 -1.22 2.01 -43.83
CA LYS A 648 -2.43 1.28 -43.49
C LYS A 648 -3.62 2.26 -43.49
N GLU A 649 -4.43 2.21 -44.55
CA GLU A 649 -5.72 2.94 -44.66
C GLU A 649 -5.65 4.46 -44.48
N LEU A 650 -4.51 5.13 -44.76
CA LEU A 650 -4.41 6.57 -44.69
C LEU A 650 -5.09 7.21 -45.93
N VAL A 651 -5.75 8.34 -45.71
CA VAL A 651 -6.32 9.18 -46.76
C VAL A 651 -5.50 10.46 -46.85
N PHE A 652 -4.85 10.67 -48.02
CA PHE A 652 -4.02 11.84 -48.26
C PHE A 652 -4.81 12.94 -48.99
N GLU A 653 -4.70 14.18 -48.52
CA GLU A 653 -5.27 15.35 -49.13
C GLU A 653 -4.19 16.42 -49.37
N ILE A 654 -4.43 17.29 -50.35
CA ILE A 654 -3.52 18.40 -50.63
C ILE A 654 -3.55 19.36 -49.46
N GLY A 655 -2.35 19.70 -48.94
CA GLY A 655 -2.18 20.53 -47.76
C GLY A 655 -1.90 19.75 -46.48
N ASP A 656 -1.98 18.41 -46.48
CA ASP A 656 -1.54 17.59 -45.36
C ASP A 656 -0.03 17.77 -45.12
N ARG A 657 0.39 17.79 -43.87
CA ARG A 657 1.78 17.85 -43.47
C ARG A 657 2.28 16.44 -43.12
N LEU A 658 3.42 16.05 -43.70
CA LEU A 658 4.13 14.83 -43.39
C LEU A 658 5.39 15.15 -42.62
N GLU A 659 5.55 14.57 -41.44
CA GLU A 659 6.74 14.64 -40.62
C GLU A 659 7.52 13.32 -40.71
N PHE A 660 8.76 13.39 -41.20
CA PHE A 660 9.61 12.24 -41.40
C PHE A 660 10.55 12.04 -40.22
N TYR A 661 10.64 10.81 -39.73
CA TYR A 661 11.46 10.48 -38.58
C TYR A 661 12.24 9.18 -38.78
N VAL A 662 13.37 9.10 -38.12
CA VAL A 662 14.22 7.91 -38.06
C VAL A 662 14.19 7.40 -36.60
N VAL A 663 14.00 6.11 -36.45
CA VAL A 663 14.15 5.38 -35.19
C VAL A 663 15.61 5.01 -35.04
N ASN A 664 16.31 5.65 -34.12
CA ASN A 664 17.73 5.39 -33.90
C ASN A 664 17.88 4.12 -33.04
N LYS A 665 18.29 3.02 -33.65
CA LYS A 665 18.80 1.87 -32.88
C LYS A 665 20.09 2.28 -32.22
N GLN A 666 20.10 2.38 -30.90
CA GLN A 666 21.35 2.46 -30.17
C GLN A 666 22.12 1.15 -30.38
N PRO A 667 23.47 1.21 -30.60
CA PRO A 667 24.30 0.04 -30.90
C PRO A 667 24.45 -0.93 -29.72
#